data_46a6f7ed2e789aa69d54f0c59513afc8
#
_entry.id   46a6f7ed2e789aa69d54f0c59513afc8
#
_cell.length_a   1.000
_cell.length_b   1.000
_cell.length_c   1.000
_cell.angle_alpha   90.00
_cell.angle_beta   90.00
_cell.angle_gamma   90.00
#
_symmetry.space_group_name_H-M   'P 1'
#
loop_
_entity.id
_entity.type
_entity.pdbx_description
1 polymer ?
#
loop_
_entity_poly.entity_id
_entity_poly.type
_entity_poly.pdbx_seq_one_letter_code
_entity_poly.pdbx_strand_id
1 'polypeptide(L)'
;ENEYKQREIPITLYYFTEEDELGFTLNAGARLGGENIWTKPQKPFTIYTRNRFGDDFINYRLFENKQISRFSRVVLRNGGDDWEETLIRDPLTESLVSGMMSCGYMAYKPSSVFLNGSYWGIHNIREKFDKNYFFENFNADPDNIDHLEYSRTETGTELLIVEGTMNHYDEMIDYLMSNNLNDPAIYNQVEEWMDVDSFIDHLVMTMYCANTSWGHNREWWRPRTENGKWKWLIVDLDRGFNIFNIFNNLLDNLMEDYELFNLLLNSSSFQNRFVQRASSHLNNTFHFQRINASVDSLSAIIAPEMPRHITKWGDQGGVSSMSDWEDELNEIKQFAENRTSIVRNQLSDELDLNETISVIVNVEPLGSGKVLINDVPKIDHNQEETFFKDIPISISAFPKPGYEFVGWEGITDSNRIQYDCNSDGLFTAVFQFSDEIILQDVFTENTVLDSYQSYVVQEDITINSGVNLTIPEGVKISMPEDGNIIVEGQLIINGTEQNPVEILPHSSAQDNRWGAICFNDATDSSSLNHLKLEGASVGIDPSTHKGAISGVNSDISISHAEIEDVLFPVYLEGGSLHINQSSISCDFICDFINVKGGDAFIDECIFFGSYAADTDAIDLDNVTNGTIIRNKIYDFQGTNSDGIDIGENSQNIDIISNLIYHSYDKGISIGQKSSVNAFKNLIVGGNNGIAVKDSSSAYILNNTFFNNDTSISCFEKNEGAGGATAEVVNTILSNSLLSSVYTDELSSASVRYSLSDTELLDGEGNIFADPIFVNSGSYNLEIAPHSPCIDSGDPNGILDDDGSNTDIGAYYNYDINDYPFGLVDSLISELKINELLARNDSVNTDESGEFDDWLELFNPTDQPLNLAGLYLTDDLSELTKWQFSDSMDVIMPGDYLLIWCDEDIYQGNEHTNFKLSAEGETVVLTSGNGITIIDSISYGTQIANQSFGRIQDGESEWGILHPTPAYSNIQLSTVTNEIIPKNFHLFQNFPNPFNPQTVIRYNIP
;
A
#
# COMPACT_ATOMS: atom_id res chain seq x y z
N GLU A 1 1.41 11.68 -42.52
CA GLU A 1 0.40 10.83 -41.90
C GLU A 1 0.64 10.68 -40.40
N ASN A 2 1.88 10.50 -39.91
CA ASN A 2 2.20 10.36 -38.47
C ASN A 2 1.99 11.63 -37.63
N GLU A 3 2.03 12.83 -38.24
CA GLU A 3 1.77 14.09 -37.52
C GLU A 3 0.33 14.20 -36.99
N TYR A 4 -0.66 13.54 -37.61
CA TYR A 4 -2.04 13.57 -37.16
C TYR A 4 -2.30 12.68 -35.98
N LYS A 5 -1.56 11.58 -35.79
CA LYS A 5 -1.70 10.63 -34.68
C LYS A 5 -1.40 11.25 -33.32
N GLN A 6 -0.50 12.18 -33.22
CA GLN A 6 -0.08 12.83 -31.98
C GLN A 6 -0.83 14.12 -31.66
N ARG A 7 -1.70 14.61 -32.55
CA ARG A 7 -2.43 15.84 -32.33
C ARG A 7 -3.63 15.61 -31.40
N GLU A 8 -3.57 16.20 -30.23
CA GLU A 8 -4.71 16.32 -29.33
C GLU A 8 -5.60 17.50 -29.74
N ILE A 9 -6.89 17.25 -29.83
CA ILE A 9 -7.91 18.24 -30.22
C ILE A 9 -8.76 18.47 -28.97
N PRO A 10 -8.99 19.74 -28.53
CA PRO A 10 -9.87 20.03 -27.40
C PRO A 10 -11.31 19.59 -27.74
N ILE A 11 -11.94 18.95 -26.78
CA ILE A 11 -13.34 18.50 -26.82
C ILE A 11 -14.04 18.82 -25.53
N THR A 12 -15.37 18.86 -25.58
CA THR A 12 -16.22 18.69 -24.40
C THR A 12 -16.92 17.33 -24.53
N LEU A 13 -16.71 16.46 -23.55
CA LEU A 13 -17.33 15.14 -23.46
C LEU A 13 -18.53 15.22 -22.53
N TYR A 14 -19.67 14.68 -22.97
CA TYR A 14 -20.86 14.45 -22.16
C TYR A 14 -21.04 12.94 -22.03
N TYR A 15 -21.07 12.43 -20.82
CA TYR A 15 -21.39 11.03 -20.54
C TYR A 15 -22.80 10.93 -19.99
N PHE A 16 -23.62 10.06 -20.58
CA PHE A 16 -24.96 9.77 -20.10
C PHE A 16 -25.03 8.31 -19.64
N THR A 17 -25.73 8.06 -18.55
CA THR A 17 -26.01 6.73 -18.03
C THR A 17 -26.99 5.95 -18.92
N GLU A 18 -27.26 4.71 -18.57
CA GLU A 18 -28.26 3.88 -19.25
C GLU A 18 -29.71 4.41 -19.09
N GLU A 19 -29.96 5.18 -18.04
CA GLU A 19 -31.21 5.86 -17.74
C GLU A 19 -31.37 7.21 -18.46
N ASP A 20 -30.46 7.54 -19.38
CA ASP A 20 -30.39 8.84 -20.07
C ASP A 20 -30.09 10.03 -19.13
N GLU A 21 -29.54 9.81 -17.93
CA GLU A 21 -29.13 10.86 -17.03
C GLU A 21 -27.72 11.33 -17.35
N LEU A 22 -27.43 12.61 -17.12
CA LEU A 22 -26.09 13.15 -17.30
C LEU A 22 -25.20 12.71 -16.13
N GLY A 23 -24.28 11.77 -16.37
CA GLY A 23 -23.30 11.34 -15.36
C GLY A 23 -22.22 12.39 -15.12
N PHE A 24 -21.57 12.90 -16.20
CA PHE A 24 -20.60 13.99 -16.08
C PHE A 24 -20.42 14.75 -17.39
N THR A 25 -19.84 15.94 -17.27
CA THR A 25 -19.32 16.75 -18.38
C THR A 25 -17.85 17.00 -18.17
N LEU A 26 -17.02 16.85 -19.21
CA LEU A 26 -15.58 16.94 -19.11
C LEU A 26 -15.01 17.77 -20.27
N ASN A 27 -14.11 18.71 -19.96
CA ASN A 27 -13.27 19.36 -20.96
C ASN A 27 -11.94 18.61 -21.09
N ALA A 28 -11.66 18.06 -22.23
CA ALA A 28 -10.57 17.12 -22.45
C ALA A 28 -9.89 17.31 -23.81
N GLY A 29 -8.79 16.59 -23.99
CA GLY A 29 -8.15 16.41 -25.30
C GLY A 29 -8.54 15.05 -25.90
N ALA A 30 -8.88 15.01 -27.18
CA ALA A 30 -9.07 13.77 -27.92
C ALA A 30 -8.00 13.56 -28.98
N ARG A 31 -7.55 12.33 -29.12
CA ARG A 31 -6.60 11.90 -30.14
C ARG A 31 -7.04 10.56 -30.75
N LEU A 32 -6.72 10.32 -32.04
CA LEU A 32 -6.91 9.01 -32.64
C LEU A 32 -6.01 7.98 -31.93
N GLY A 33 -6.57 6.85 -31.50
CA GLY A 33 -5.89 5.77 -30.81
C GLY A 33 -5.49 4.61 -31.74
N GLY A 34 -4.62 3.74 -31.23
CA GLY A 34 -4.19 2.50 -31.89
C GLY A 34 -3.21 2.69 -33.05
N GLU A 35 -2.42 1.68 -33.37
CA GLU A 35 -1.45 1.76 -34.47
C GLU A 35 -2.06 1.41 -35.83
N ASN A 36 -2.75 0.28 -35.96
CA ASN A 36 -3.34 -0.19 -37.22
C ASN A 36 -4.83 0.07 -37.34
N ILE A 37 -5.58 0.12 -36.28
CA ILE A 37 -7.03 0.28 -36.27
C ILE A 37 -7.49 1.70 -36.69
N TRP A 38 -6.61 2.70 -36.63
CA TRP A 38 -6.93 4.03 -37.17
C TRP A 38 -7.21 3.99 -38.68
N THR A 39 -6.85 2.90 -39.38
CA THR A 39 -7.19 2.70 -40.79
C THR A 39 -8.66 2.35 -41.02
N LYS A 40 -9.34 1.79 -40.00
CA LYS A 40 -10.78 1.48 -40.10
C LYS A 40 -11.60 2.77 -40.26
N PRO A 41 -12.75 2.72 -40.96
CA PRO A 41 -13.63 3.89 -41.12
C PRO A 41 -14.10 4.47 -39.77
N GLN A 42 -14.56 3.62 -38.88
CA GLN A 42 -14.85 4.00 -37.49
C GLN A 42 -13.55 4.15 -36.71
N LYS A 43 -13.27 5.38 -36.28
CA LYS A 43 -12.02 5.68 -35.58
C LYS A 43 -12.11 5.41 -34.07
N PRO A 44 -11.11 4.78 -33.47
CA PRO A 44 -10.94 4.77 -32.02
C PRO A 44 -10.38 6.11 -31.55
N PHE A 45 -10.70 6.49 -30.30
CA PHE A 45 -10.21 7.71 -29.67
C PHE A 45 -9.58 7.41 -28.34
N THR A 46 -8.52 8.13 -27.98
CA THR A 46 -8.05 8.26 -26.60
C THR A 46 -8.43 9.64 -26.11
N ILE A 47 -9.12 9.68 -24.99
CA ILE A 47 -9.54 10.91 -24.31
C ILE A 47 -8.51 11.14 -23.19
N TYR A 48 -7.90 12.33 -23.18
CA TYR A 48 -6.90 12.74 -22.19
C TYR A 48 -7.47 13.85 -21.35
N THR A 49 -7.46 13.68 -20.06
CA THR A 49 -7.64 14.77 -19.11
C THR A 49 -6.30 15.46 -18.90
N ARG A 50 -6.30 16.77 -18.94
CA ARG A 50 -5.11 17.59 -18.69
C ARG A 50 -5.53 19.01 -18.28
N ASN A 51 -4.88 19.60 -17.31
CA ASN A 51 -5.09 20.99 -16.84
C ASN A 51 -5.25 22.00 -17.96
N ARG A 52 -4.50 21.87 -19.05
CA ARG A 52 -4.61 22.78 -20.21
C ARG A 52 -5.96 22.73 -20.92
N PHE A 53 -6.79 21.71 -20.68
CA PHE A 53 -8.13 21.58 -21.22
C PHE A 53 -9.21 21.92 -20.20
N GLY A 54 -8.86 21.92 -18.92
CA GLY A 54 -9.74 22.26 -17.77
C GLY A 54 -9.77 21.20 -16.70
N ASP A 55 -9.89 19.93 -17.04
CA ASP A 55 -10.04 18.86 -16.07
C ASP A 55 -8.84 17.89 -16.09
N ASP A 56 -8.32 17.52 -14.92
CA ASP A 56 -7.18 16.62 -14.78
C ASP A 56 -7.56 15.15 -14.77
N PHE A 57 -8.73 14.83 -14.26
CA PHE A 57 -9.22 13.47 -14.14
C PHE A 57 -10.70 13.39 -14.48
N ILE A 58 -11.14 12.21 -14.93
CA ILE A 58 -12.52 11.79 -14.85
C ILE A 58 -12.71 11.25 -13.45
N ASN A 59 -13.53 11.89 -12.63
CA ASN A 59 -13.91 11.42 -11.30
C ASN A 59 -15.34 10.87 -11.40
N TYR A 60 -15.44 9.60 -11.78
CA TYR A 60 -16.73 8.93 -11.97
C TYR A 60 -16.52 7.40 -12.03
N ARG A 61 -17.35 6.61 -11.37
CA ARG A 61 -17.31 5.15 -11.45
C ARG A 61 -17.80 4.68 -12.83
N LEU A 62 -16.87 4.54 -13.77
CA LEU A 62 -17.17 4.11 -15.15
C LEU A 62 -17.45 2.61 -15.25
N PHE A 63 -16.82 1.79 -14.42
CA PHE A 63 -16.81 0.33 -14.52
C PHE A 63 -17.40 -0.29 -13.25
N GLU A 64 -18.48 -1.03 -13.37
CA GLU A 64 -19.19 -1.63 -12.23
C GLU A 64 -18.41 -2.79 -11.58
N ASN A 65 -17.55 -3.45 -12.36
CA ASN A 65 -16.75 -4.60 -11.93
C ASN A 65 -15.39 -4.23 -11.32
N LYS A 66 -15.13 -2.94 -11.10
CA LYS A 66 -13.93 -2.44 -10.42
C LYS A 66 -14.29 -1.34 -9.43
N GLN A 67 -13.57 -1.29 -8.34
CA GLN A 67 -13.71 -0.27 -7.30
C GLN A 67 -12.79 0.93 -7.57
N ILE A 68 -12.85 1.47 -8.79
CA ILE A 68 -12.04 2.61 -9.24
C ILE A 68 -12.93 3.70 -9.86
N SER A 69 -12.57 4.96 -9.66
CA SER A 69 -13.36 6.10 -10.13
C SER A 69 -12.54 7.24 -10.73
N ARG A 70 -11.22 7.14 -10.74
CA ARG A 70 -10.35 8.23 -11.17
C ARG A 70 -9.54 7.81 -12.41
N PHE A 71 -9.67 8.54 -13.52
CA PHE A 71 -8.98 8.21 -14.77
C PHE A 71 -8.34 9.44 -15.38
N SER A 72 -7.04 9.40 -15.62
CA SER A 72 -6.32 10.43 -16.38
C SER A 72 -6.55 10.32 -17.88
N ARG A 73 -6.97 9.15 -18.34
CA ARG A 73 -7.38 8.89 -19.73
C ARG A 73 -8.24 7.64 -19.84
N VAL A 74 -9.08 7.64 -20.87
CA VAL A 74 -9.85 6.46 -21.28
C VAL A 74 -9.75 6.28 -22.80
N VAL A 75 -9.91 5.03 -23.23
CA VAL A 75 -9.90 4.69 -24.65
C VAL A 75 -11.32 4.35 -25.11
N LEU A 76 -11.79 5.00 -26.14
CA LEU A 76 -13.01 4.62 -26.90
C LEU A 76 -12.57 3.71 -28.05
N ARG A 77 -12.56 2.39 -27.80
CA ARG A 77 -12.10 1.38 -28.76
C ARG A 77 -13.24 0.94 -29.66
N ASN A 78 -13.00 0.89 -30.96
CA ASN A 78 -13.99 0.51 -31.96
C ASN A 78 -14.13 -1.00 -32.21
N GLY A 79 -13.55 -1.86 -31.35
CA GLY A 79 -13.52 -3.32 -31.50
C GLY A 79 -12.18 -3.86 -32.02
N GLY A 80 -11.28 -3.01 -32.51
CA GLY A 80 -9.96 -3.42 -32.98
C GLY A 80 -10.02 -4.28 -34.25
N ASP A 81 -9.31 -5.41 -34.23
CA ASP A 81 -9.33 -6.37 -35.34
C ASP A 81 -10.64 -7.19 -35.36
N ASP A 82 -11.40 -7.24 -34.27
CA ASP A 82 -12.74 -7.81 -34.14
C ASP A 82 -13.86 -6.87 -34.65
N TRP A 83 -13.53 -5.70 -35.24
CA TRP A 83 -14.48 -4.71 -35.71
C TRP A 83 -15.45 -5.20 -36.81
N GLU A 84 -15.01 -6.14 -37.60
CA GLU A 84 -15.77 -6.75 -38.68
C GLU A 84 -16.57 -7.98 -38.24
N GLU A 85 -16.39 -8.44 -37.01
CA GLU A 85 -16.86 -9.73 -36.50
C GLU A 85 -17.82 -9.54 -35.31
N THR A 86 -17.30 -9.62 -34.04
CA THR A 86 -18.21 -9.68 -32.89
C THR A 86 -18.26 -8.40 -32.05
N LEU A 87 -17.27 -7.57 -32.04
CA LEU A 87 -17.03 -6.39 -31.17
C LEU A 87 -16.81 -6.73 -29.68
N ILE A 88 -16.78 -8.03 -29.30
CA ILE A 88 -16.69 -8.45 -27.88
C ILE A 88 -15.50 -9.34 -27.52
N ARG A 89 -14.60 -9.71 -28.45
CA ARG A 89 -13.47 -10.62 -28.15
C ARG A 89 -12.56 -10.12 -27.07
N ASP A 90 -12.12 -8.87 -27.13
CA ASP A 90 -11.35 -8.25 -26.03
C ASP A 90 -12.14 -8.21 -24.72
N PRO A 91 -13.36 -7.66 -24.65
CA PRO A 91 -14.19 -7.72 -23.45
C PRO A 91 -14.40 -9.13 -22.90
N LEU A 92 -14.50 -10.12 -23.76
CA LEU A 92 -14.62 -11.53 -23.34
C LEU A 92 -13.38 -11.99 -22.60
N THR A 93 -12.18 -11.73 -23.14
CA THR A 93 -10.94 -12.14 -22.47
C THR A 93 -10.82 -11.53 -21.09
N GLU A 94 -11.18 -10.27 -20.95
CA GLU A 94 -11.11 -9.56 -19.67
C GLU A 94 -12.15 -10.04 -18.66
N SER A 95 -13.37 -10.32 -19.11
CA SER A 95 -14.40 -10.92 -18.26
C SER A 95 -14.02 -12.33 -17.76
N LEU A 96 -13.23 -13.05 -18.53
CA LEU A 96 -12.73 -14.37 -18.12
C LEU A 96 -11.59 -14.27 -17.10
N VAL A 97 -10.79 -13.21 -17.12
CA VAL A 97 -9.70 -12.96 -16.15
C VAL A 97 -10.26 -12.54 -14.80
N SER A 98 -11.27 -11.67 -14.79
CA SER A 98 -11.84 -11.11 -13.57
C SER A 98 -12.25 -12.18 -12.56
N GLY A 99 -11.69 -12.11 -11.33
CA GLY A 99 -11.96 -13.03 -10.22
C GLY A 99 -11.42 -14.47 -10.40
N MET A 100 -10.67 -14.74 -11.48
CA MET A 100 -10.16 -16.09 -11.79
C MET A 100 -8.66 -16.16 -12.00
N MET A 101 -8.01 -15.07 -12.38
CA MET A 101 -6.61 -15.00 -12.75
C MET A 101 -5.90 -13.86 -12.02
N SER A 102 -4.61 -14.03 -11.79
CA SER A 102 -3.76 -13.02 -11.12
C SER A 102 -3.18 -11.97 -12.07
N CYS A 103 -3.59 -11.94 -13.33
CA CYS A 103 -3.13 -10.95 -14.32
C CYS A 103 -3.90 -9.63 -14.18
N GLY A 104 -3.20 -8.52 -14.42
CA GLY A 104 -3.87 -7.23 -14.64
C GLY A 104 -4.67 -7.23 -15.94
N TYR A 105 -5.83 -6.59 -15.94
CA TYR A 105 -6.71 -6.47 -17.10
C TYR A 105 -7.38 -5.09 -17.15
N MET A 106 -7.76 -4.63 -18.35
CA MET A 106 -8.46 -3.36 -18.55
C MET A 106 -9.97 -3.58 -18.42
N ALA A 107 -10.64 -2.79 -17.58
CA ALA A 107 -12.09 -2.80 -17.52
C ALA A 107 -12.72 -2.30 -18.82
N TYR A 108 -13.98 -2.66 -19.01
CA TYR A 108 -14.74 -2.42 -20.23
C TYR A 108 -16.16 -1.97 -19.92
N LYS A 109 -16.65 -0.98 -20.71
CA LYS A 109 -18.06 -0.61 -20.76
C LYS A 109 -18.43 -0.23 -22.19
N PRO A 110 -19.45 -0.85 -22.82
CA PRO A 110 -19.89 -0.47 -24.15
C PRO A 110 -20.62 0.87 -24.11
N SER A 111 -20.53 1.64 -25.17
CA SER A 111 -21.17 2.95 -25.29
C SER A 111 -21.56 3.28 -26.71
N SER A 112 -22.69 3.99 -26.88
CA SER A 112 -23.12 4.58 -28.14
C SER A 112 -22.51 5.97 -28.30
N VAL A 113 -21.55 6.13 -29.20
CA VAL A 113 -20.82 7.38 -29.38
C VAL A 113 -21.51 8.28 -30.41
N PHE A 114 -21.60 9.59 -30.10
CA PHE A 114 -22.05 10.64 -31.00
C PHE A 114 -20.94 11.70 -31.14
N LEU A 115 -20.62 12.09 -32.37
CA LEU A 115 -19.71 13.18 -32.67
C LEU A 115 -20.46 14.37 -33.19
N ASN A 116 -20.46 15.49 -32.46
CA ASN A 116 -21.23 16.70 -32.82
C ASN A 116 -22.68 16.40 -33.14
N GLY A 117 -23.36 15.57 -32.33
CA GLY A 117 -24.74 15.17 -32.51
C GLY A 117 -24.97 14.10 -33.57
N SER A 118 -23.98 13.65 -34.31
CA SER A 118 -24.09 12.59 -35.29
C SER A 118 -23.68 11.25 -34.72
N TYR A 119 -24.53 10.25 -34.87
CA TYR A 119 -24.22 8.88 -34.43
C TYR A 119 -22.94 8.35 -35.07
N TRP A 120 -22.01 7.84 -34.23
CA TRP A 120 -20.73 7.34 -34.67
C TRP A 120 -20.54 5.82 -34.47
N GLY A 121 -21.44 5.17 -33.76
CA GLY A 121 -21.46 3.72 -33.56
C GLY A 121 -21.11 3.29 -32.14
N ILE A 122 -21.06 1.98 -31.95
CA ILE A 122 -20.66 1.37 -30.69
C ILE A 122 -19.17 1.51 -30.52
N HIS A 123 -18.72 1.96 -29.33
CA HIS A 123 -17.34 1.90 -28.86
C HIS A 123 -17.30 1.28 -27.47
N ASN A 124 -16.20 0.68 -27.15
CA ASN A 124 -15.90 0.17 -25.82
C ASN A 124 -15.07 1.21 -25.07
N ILE A 125 -15.62 1.79 -23.99
CA ILE A 125 -14.85 2.59 -23.06
C ILE A 125 -13.91 1.61 -22.34
N ARG A 126 -12.62 1.91 -22.31
CA ARG A 126 -11.57 1.05 -21.73
C ARG A 126 -10.59 1.87 -20.89
N GLU A 127 -10.04 1.25 -19.89
CA GLU A 127 -8.83 1.75 -19.26
C GLU A 127 -7.65 1.74 -20.25
N LYS A 128 -6.55 2.28 -19.84
CA LYS A 128 -5.26 2.17 -20.55
C LYS A 128 -4.17 1.87 -19.54
N PHE A 129 -3.37 0.84 -19.78
CA PHE A 129 -2.18 0.57 -18.97
C PHE A 129 -1.22 1.76 -19.06
N ASP A 130 -1.05 2.42 -17.94
CA ASP A 130 -0.11 3.50 -17.71
C ASP A 130 0.13 3.65 -16.20
N LYS A 131 0.96 4.58 -15.79
CA LYS A 131 1.29 4.79 -14.38
C LYS A 131 0.05 5.07 -13.51
N ASN A 132 -0.99 5.75 -14.03
CA ASN A 132 -2.21 6.00 -13.28
C ASN A 132 -3.08 4.74 -13.16
N TYR A 133 -3.08 3.86 -14.17
CA TYR A 133 -3.73 2.55 -14.06
C TYR A 133 -3.16 1.75 -12.88
N PHE A 134 -1.83 1.73 -12.72
CA PHE A 134 -1.18 1.00 -11.64
C PHE A 134 -1.45 1.62 -10.27
N PHE A 135 -1.56 2.94 -10.22
CA PHE A 135 -2.00 3.62 -9.01
C PHE A 135 -3.45 3.24 -8.64
N GLU A 136 -4.40 3.44 -9.54
CA GLU A 136 -5.82 3.22 -9.27
C GLU A 136 -6.18 1.76 -8.98
N ASN A 137 -5.52 0.79 -9.66
CA ASN A 137 -5.82 -0.62 -9.50
C ASN A 137 -4.97 -1.34 -8.44
N PHE A 138 -3.80 -0.82 -8.07
CA PHE A 138 -2.83 -1.51 -7.20
C PHE A 138 -2.21 -0.61 -6.14
N ASN A 139 -2.62 0.64 -6.03
CA ASN A 139 -2.03 1.66 -5.16
C ASN A 139 -0.50 1.78 -5.31
N ALA A 140 0.02 1.62 -6.53
CA ALA A 140 1.43 1.74 -6.82
C ALA A 140 1.82 3.19 -7.09
N ASP A 141 2.89 3.68 -6.48
CA ASP A 141 3.42 5.03 -6.72
C ASP A 141 3.69 5.25 -8.22
N PRO A 142 2.99 6.18 -8.90
CA PRO A 142 3.09 6.38 -10.33
C PRO A 142 4.49 6.77 -10.83
N ASP A 143 5.31 7.34 -9.97
CA ASP A 143 6.66 7.78 -10.30
C ASP A 143 7.73 6.75 -9.88
N ASN A 144 7.30 5.64 -9.24
CA ASN A 144 8.18 4.60 -8.73
C ASN A 144 7.81 3.19 -9.23
N ILE A 145 7.56 3.07 -10.53
CA ILE A 145 7.28 1.78 -11.19
C ILE A 145 8.28 1.49 -12.31
N ASP A 146 8.43 0.22 -12.64
CA ASP A 146 8.99 -0.25 -13.90
C ASP A 146 7.85 -0.85 -14.73
N HIS A 147 7.67 -0.41 -15.97
CA HIS A 147 6.67 -0.91 -16.91
C HIS A 147 7.34 -1.19 -18.26
N LEU A 148 7.24 -2.41 -18.72
CA LEU A 148 7.88 -2.92 -19.93
C LEU A 148 6.82 -3.49 -20.88
N GLU A 149 7.02 -3.28 -22.19
CA GLU A 149 6.16 -3.86 -23.22
C GLU A 149 6.96 -4.38 -24.41
N TYR A 150 6.52 -5.49 -25.01
CA TYR A 150 6.90 -5.82 -26.36
C TYR A 150 5.93 -5.15 -27.34
N SER A 151 6.46 -4.27 -28.16
CA SER A 151 5.67 -3.50 -29.13
C SER A 151 6.22 -3.69 -30.55
N ARG A 152 5.30 -3.52 -31.51
CA ARG A 152 5.68 -3.54 -32.93
C ARG A 152 6.30 -2.19 -33.32
N THR A 153 7.52 -2.22 -33.85
CA THR A 153 8.25 -1.07 -34.35
C THR A 153 8.44 -1.17 -35.87
N GLU A 154 9.04 -0.15 -36.48
CA GLU A 154 9.39 -0.20 -37.91
C GLU A 154 10.43 -1.28 -38.27
N THR A 155 11.21 -1.73 -37.29
CA THR A 155 12.29 -2.70 -37.43
C THR A 155 11.90 -4.11 -37.01
N GLY A 156 10.73 -4.30 -36.40
CA GLY A 156 10.22 -5.58 -35.92
C GLY A 156 9.52 -5.45 -34.58
N THR A 157 9.47 -6.54 -33.80
CA THR A 157 9.01 -6.52 -32.42
C THR A 157 10.19 -6.22 -31.51
N GLU A 158 10.08 -5.19 -30.67
CA GLU A 158 11.13 -4.74 -29.76
C GLU A 158 10.59 -4.62 -28.34
N LEU A 159 11.48 -4.85 -27.35
CA LEU A 159 11.21 -4.56 -25.95
C LEU A 159 11.38 -3.06 -25.69
N LEU A 160 10.35 -2.43 -25.18
CA LEU A 160 10.32 -1.01 -24.86
C LEU A 160 10.18 -0.81 -23.34
N ILE A 161 10.84 0.23 -22.84
CA ILE A 161 10.62 0.74 -21.48
C ILE A 161 9.53 1.80 -21.59
N VAL A 162 8.36 1.51 -21.02
CA VAL A 162 7.23 2.46 -20.97
C VAL A 162 7.43 3.45 -19.82
N GLU A 163 7.78 2.92 -18.65
CA GLU A 163 8.10 3.69 -17.45
C GLU A 163 9.29 3.03 -16.71
N GLY A 164 10.08 3.83 -16.00
CA GLY A 164 11.15 3.32 -15.13
C GLY A 164 12.36 2.79 -15.86
N THR A 165 12.82 1.59 -15.49
CA THR A 165 14.05 0.96 -16.00
C THR A 165 13.89 -0.54 -16.25
N MET A 166 14.85 -1.14 -16.98
CA MET A 166 14.91 -2.56 -17.24
C MET A 166 15.87 -3.30 -16.28
N ASN A 167 16.59 -2.57 -15.43
CA ASN A 167 17.72 -3.11 -14.69
C ASN A 167 17.36 -4.34 -13.83
N HIS A 168 16.25 -4.28 -13.09
CA HIS A 168 15.85 -5.39 -12.24
C HIS A 168 15.33 -6.60 -13.05
N TYR A 169 14.74 -6.36 -14.23
CA TYR A 169 14.34 -7.44 -15.12
C TYR A 169 15.56 -8.15 -15.69
N ASP A 170 16.56 -7.40 -16.14
CA ASP A 170 17.82 -7.96 -16.62
C ASP A 170 18.55 -8.74 -15.52
N GLU A 171 18.59 -8.23 -14.29
CA GLU A 171 19.15 -8.92 -13.13
C GLU A 171 18.43 -10.24 -12.86
N MET A 172 17.11 -10.25 -12.94
CA MET A 172 16.33 -11.48 -12.81
C MET A 172 16.66 -12.49 -13.92
N ILE A 173 16.73 -12.07 -15.17
CA ILE A 173 17.09 -12.95 -16.31
C ILE A 173 18.51 -13.51 -16.15
N ASP A 174 19.48 -12.65 -15.80
CA ASP A 174 20.87 -13.09 -15.55
C ASP A 174 20.97 -14.09 -14.39
N TYR A 175 20.16 -13.89 -13.34
CA TYR A 175 20.08 -14.80 -12.21
C TYR A 175 19.52 -16.17 -12.64
N LEU A 176 18.43 -16.20 -13.41
CA LEU A 176 17.83 -17.42 -13.96
C LEU A 176 18.82 -18.18 -14.86
N MET A 177 19.57 -17.47 -15.69
CA MET A 177 20.59 -18.09 -16.58
C MET A 177 21.77 -18.68 -15.80
N SER A 178 22.12 -18.11 -14.66
CA SER A 178 23.35 -18.43 -13.93
C SER A 178 23.18 -19.48 -12.85
N ASN A 179 21.95 -19.85 -12.48
CA ASN A 179 21.66 -20.68 -11.32
C ASN A 179 20.86 -21.94 -11.65
N ASN A 180 20.92 -22.92 -10.75
CA ASN A 180 20.12 -24.15 -10.87
C ASN A 180 18.73 -23.96 -10.23
N LEU A 181 17.71 -23.79 -11.05
CA LEU A 181 16.33 -23.53 -10.58
C LEU A 181 15.66 -24.73 -9.89
N ASN A 182 16.30 -25.89 -9.83
CA ASN A 182 15.85 -27.02 -9.01
C ASN A 182 16.37 -26.95 -7.56
N ASP A 183 17.19 -25.95 -7.22
CA ASP A 183 17.51 -25.63 -5.83
C ASP A 183 16.35 -24.79 -5.25
N PRO A 184 15.73 -25.24 -4.14
CA PRO A 184 14.59 -24.50 -3.55
C PRO A 184 14.94 -23.06 -3.14
N ALA A 185 16.14 -22.80 -2.63
CA ALA A 185 16.55 -21.44 -2.24
C ALA A 185 16.67 -20.51 -3.45
N ILE A 186 17.15 -21.04 -4.60
CA ILE A 186 17.22 -20.29 -5.85
C ILE A 186 15.81 -20.01 -6.40
N TYR A 187 14.92 -21.00 -6.35
CA TYR A 187 13.56 -20.83 -6.84
C TYR A 187 12.73 -19.87 -5.98
N ASN A 188 12.91 -19.90 -4.65
CA ASN A 188 12.26 -18.95 -3.75
C ASN A 188 12.64 -17.49 -4.08
N GLN A 189 13.93 -17.23 -4.42
CA GLN A 189 14.35 -15.88 -4.84
C GLN A 189 13.61 -15.42 -6.11
N VAL A 190 13.31 -16.34 -7.03
CA VAL A 190 12.49 -16.00 -8.21
C VAL A 190 11.07 -15.61 -7.80
N GLU A 191 10.48 -16.33 -6.85
CA GLU A 191 9.14 -16.04 -6.32
C GLU A 191 9.08 -14.73 -5.53
N GLU A 192 10.20 -14.24 -4.97
CA GLU A 192 10.30 -12.91 -4.38
C GLU A 192 10.34 -11.80 -5.45
N TRP A 193 10.92 -12.04 -6.61
CA TRP A 193 11.07 -11.04 -7.67
C TRP A 193 9.91 -11.00 -8.67
N MET A 194 9.14 -12.08 -8.81
CA MET A 194 8.02 -12.15 -9.74
C MET A 194 6.81 -12.87 -9.15
N ASP A 195 5.65 -12.44 -9.53
CA ASP A 195 4.40 -13.15 -9.32
C ASP A 195 4.29 -14.28 -10.36
N VAL A 196 4.69 -15.47 -9.92
CA VAL A 196 4.73 -16.66 -10.79
C VAL A 196 3.34 -17.05 -11.31
N ASP A 197 2.29 -16.84 -10.49
CA ASP A 197 0.91 -17.13 -10.89
C ASP A 197 0.41 -16.16 -11.93
N SER A 198 0.71 -14.86 -11.77
CA SER A 198 0.41 -13.85 -12.79
C SER A 198 1.06 -14.20 -14.14
N PHE A 199 2.32 -14.65 -14.11
CA PHE A 199 3.01 -15.09 -15.31
C PHE A 199 2.38 -16.32 -15.95
N ILE A 200 2.08 -17.36 -15.15
CA ILE A 200 1.42 -18.59 -15.63
C ILE A 200 0.06 -18.25 -16.24
N ASP A 201 -0.74 -17.42 -15.58
CA ASP A 201 -2.07 -17.03 -16.03
C ASP A 201 -2.03 -16.29 -17.37
N HIS A 202 -1.07 -15.38 -17.55
CA HIS A 202 -0.81 -14.72 -18.83
C HIS A 202 -0.49 -15.72 -19.93
N LEU A 203 0.38 -16.70 -19.68
CA LEU A 203 0.71 -17.75 -20.63
C LEU A 203 -0.50 -18.62 -20.99
N VAL A 204 -1.26 -19.03 -19.96
CA VAL A 204 -2.42 -19.91 -20.12
C VAL A 204 -3.55 -19.22 -20.90
N MET A 205 -3.82 -17.94 -20.64
CA MET A 205 -4.76 -17.15 -21.43
C MET A 205 -4.32 -17.04 -22.88
N THR A 206 -3.05 -16.69 -23.11
CA THR A 206 -2.46 -16.58 -24.46
C THR A 206 -2.60 -17.89 -25.25
N MET A 207 -2.25 -19.02 -24.62
CA MET A 207 -2.38 -20.36 -25.21
C MET A 207 -3.82 -20.73 -25.51
N TYR A 208 -4.71 -20.49 -24.56
CA TYR A 208 -6.11 -20.90 -24.71
C TYR A 208 -6.81 -20.15 -25.83
N CYS A 209 -6.74 -18.83 -25.82
CA CYS A 209 -7.41 -18.01 -26.85
C CYS A 209 -6.79 -18.14 -28.25
N ALA A 210 -5.63 -18.80 -28.38
CA ALA A 210 -4.89 -18.98 -29.63
C ALA A 210 -4.60 -17.64 -30.35
N ASN A 211 -4.22 -16.60 -29.61
CA ASN A 211 -3.98 -15.26 -30.14
C ASN A 211 -2.75 -15.25 -31.08
N THR A 212 -2.97 -14.93 -32.33
CA THR A 212 -1.91 -14.93 -33.36
C THR A 212 -0.99 -13.70 -33.30
N SER A 213 -1.32 -12.72 -32.49
CA SER A 213 -0.51 -11.50 -32.30
C SER A 213 0.25 -11.45 -30.97
N TRP A 214 0.35 -12.54 -30.23
CA TRP A 214 0.95 -12.64 -28.91
C TRP A 214 2.39 -12.10 -28.83
N GLY A 215 3.15 -12.20 -29.91
CA GLY A 215 4.58 -11.86 -29.88
C GLY A 215 4.89 -10.38 -29.61
N HIS A 216 3.93 -9.47 -29.86
CA HIS A 216 4.06 -8.03 -29.63
C HIS A 216 2.97 -7.45 -28.73
N ASN A 217 2.14 -8.29 -28.12
CA ASN A 217 1.10 -7.90 -27.18
C ASN A 217 1.43 -8.53 -25.83
N ARG A 218 2.54 -8.10 -25.23
CA ARG A 218 3.02 -8.54 -23.92
C ARG A 218 3.46 -7.34 -23.12
N GLU A 219 2.84 -7.14 -21.98
CA GLU A 219 3.17 -6.07 -21.04
C GLU A 219 3.30 -6.65 -19.63
N TRP A 220 4.25 -6.11 -18.85
CA TRP A 220 4.44 -6.46 -17.45
C TRP A 220 5.05 -5.28 -16.70
N TRP A 221 4.80 -5.25 -15.41
CA TRP A 221 5.19 -4.13 -14.58
C TRP A 221 5.54 -4.57 -13.16
N ARG A 222 6.17 -3.69 -12.39
CA ARG A 222 6.38 -3.85 -10.95
C ARG A 222 6.45 -2.49 -10.26
N PRO A 223 6.07 -2.36 -8.96
CA PRO A 223 6.49 -1.24 -8.14
C PRO A 223 7.99 -1.37 -7.82
N ARG A 224 8.74 -0.26 -7.80
CA ARG A 224 10.16 -0.25 -7.44
C ARG A 224 10.37 -0.20 -5.93
N THR A 225 9.59 -0.97 -5.19
CA THR A 225 9.74 -1.19 -3.75
C THR A 225 10.60 -2.42 -3.51
N GLU A 226 11.09 -2.61 -2.30
CA GLU A 226 11.93 -3.75 -1.90
C GLU A 226 11.25 -5.09 -2.21
N ASN A 227 9.95 -5.20 -1.92
CA ASN A 227 9.14 -6.40 -2.14
C ASN A 227 8.34 -6.37 -3.46
N GLY A 228 8.63 -5.41 -4.34
CA GLY A 228 7.90 -5.21 -5.59
C GLY A 228 8.16 -6.32 -6.61
N LYS A 229 7.11 -7.08 -6.95
CA LYS A 229 7.18 -8.22 -7.88
C LYS A 229 6.76 -7.84 -9.28
N TRP A 230 7.40 -8.44 -10.28
CA TRP A 230 6.93 -8.39 -11.67
C TRP A 230 5.58 -9.09 -11.80
N LYS A 231 4.61 -8.40 -12.41
CA LYS A 231 3.24 -8.88 -12.70
C LYS A 231 2.91 -8.70 -14.17
N TRP A 232 2.17 -9.64 -14.74
CA TRP A 232 1.81 -9.64 -16.15
C TRP A 232 0.42 -9.11 -16.39
N LEU A 233 0.23 -8.54 -17.57
CA LEU A 233 -1.01 -7.88 -18.01
C LEU A 233 -1.60 -8.65 -19.20
N ILE A 234 -2.92 -8.63 -19.31
CA ILE A 234 -3.63 -9.15 -20.49
C ILE A 234 -3.86 -8.01 -21.48
N VAL A 235 -3.29 -8.13 -22.67
CA VAL A 235 -3.22 -7.05 -23.67
C VAL A 235 -3.68 -7.55 -25.03
N ASP A 236 -4.62 -6.84 -25.65
CA ASP A 236 -4.96 -6.90 -27.08
C ASP A 236 -5.19 -8.33 -27.62
N LEU A 237 -6.15 -9.04 -27.06
CA LEU A 237 -6.48 -10.41 -27.46
C LEU A 237 -7.65 -10.47 -28.46
N ASP A 238 -7.93 -9.40 -29.22
CA ASP A 238 -9.02 -9.29 -30.17
C ASP A 238 -8.94 -10.25 -31.38
N ARG A 239 -7.77 -10.88 -31.60
CA ARG A 239 -7.58 -11.98 -32.56
C ARG A 239 -7.72 -13.39 -31.96
N GLY A 240 -8.05 -13.44 -30.69
CA GLY A 240 -8.30 -14.71 -29.98
C GLY A 240 -9.66 -15.31 -30.31
N PHE A 241 -9.92 -16.51 -29.83
CA PHE A 241 -11.18 -17.26 -30.00
C PHE A 241 -11.63 -17.44 -31.44
N ASN A 242 -10.71 -17.39 -32.40
CA ASN A 242 -11.02 -17.60 -33.79
C ASN A 242 -11.02 -19.09 -34.11
N ILE A 243 -12.13 -19.59 -34.66
CA ILE A 243 -12.33 -21.02 -34.93
C ILE A 243 -11.31 -21.59 -35.92
N PHE A 244 -10.81 -20.79 -36.86
CA PHE A 244 -9.77 -21.20 -37.81
C PHE A 244 -8.42 -21.42 -37.15
N ASN A 245 -8.20 -20.86 -35.98
CA ASN A 245 -6.96 -21.01 -35.18
C ASN A 245 -7.09 -22.03 -34.06
N ILE A 246 -8.17 -22.78 -33.97
CA ILE A 246 -8.48 -23.69 -32.86
C ILE A 246 -7.39 -24.73 -32.60
N PHE A 247 -6.66 -25.12 -33.63
CA PHE A 247 -5.56 -26.12 -33.53
C PHE A 247 -4.17 -25.47 -33.34
N ASN A 248 -4.06 -24.16 -33.34
CA ASN A 248 -2.77 -23.48 -33.15
C ASN A 248 -2.14 -23.90 -31.82
N ASN A 249 -0.91 -24.38 -31.87
CA ASN A 249 -0.12 -24.74 -30.71
C ASN A 249 0.79 -23.59 -30.30
N LEU A 250 0.25 -22.67 -29.51
CA LEU A 250 1.06 -21.55 -29.02
C LEU A 250 2.04 -21.95 -27.91
N LEU A 251 1.86 -23.11 -27.25
CA LEU A 251 2.81 -23.58 -26.27
C LEU A 251 4.20 -23.83 -26.90
N ASP A 252 4.23 -24.46 -28.06
CA ASP A 252 5.46 -24.70 -28.84
C ASP A 252 6.15 -23.34 -29.16
N ASN A 253 5.41 -22.38 -29.68
CA ASN A 253 5.94 -21.04 -29.97
C ASN A 253 6.44 -20.30 -28.71
N LEU A 254 5.73 -20.41 -27.58
CA LEU A 254 6.14 -19.80 -26.31
C LEU A 254 7.42 -20.44 -25.77
N MET A 255 7.56 -21.78 -25.92
CA MET A 255 8.77 -22.49 -25.53
C MET A 255 9.98 -22.11 -26.39
N GLU A 256 9.77 -21.79 -27.67
CA GLU A 256 10.85 -21.36 -28.57
C GLU A 256 11.20 -19.87 -28.41
N ASP A 257 10.21 -18.99 -28.34
CA ASP A 257 10.37 -17.55 -28.54
C ASP A 257 10.23 -16.71 -27.27
N TYR A 258 9.84 -17.30 -26.12
CA TYR A 258 9.72 -16.57 -24.86
C TYR A 258 10.82 -16.98 -23.87
N GLU A 259 11.91 -16.19 -23.84
CA GLU A 259 13.11 -16.48 -23.07
C GLU A 259 12.83 -16.80 -21.59
N LEU A 260 12.06 -15.95 -20.90
CA LEU A 260 11.73 -16.16 -19.50
C LEU A 260 11.03 -17.50 -19.28
N PHE A 261 10.06 -17.84 -20.12
CA PHE A 261 9.35 -19.12 -20.01
C PHE A 261 10.29 -20.31 -20.23
N ASN A 262 11.14 -20.22 -21.24
CA ASN A 262 12.13 -21.25 -21.55
C ASN A 262 13.10 -21.47 -20.37
N LEU A 263 13.58 -20.38 -19.73
CA LEU A 263 14.44 -20.46 -18.56
C LEU A 263 13.72 -21.14 -17.38
N LEU A 264 12.49 -20.72 -17.06
CA LEU A 264 11.70 -21.25 -15.95
C LEU A 264 11.33 -22.73 -16.13
N LEU A 265 11.15 -23.19 -17.37
CA LEU A 265 10.91 -24.61 -17.66
C LEU A 265 12.08 -25.53 -17.25
N ASN A 266 13.26 -25.02 -16.90
CA ASN A 266 14.32 -25.81 -16.30
C ASN A 266 14.08 -26.15 -14.82
N SER A 267 13.07 -25.55 -14.19
CA SER A 267 12.62 -25.87 -12.84
C SER A 267 11.47 -26.87 -12.85
N SER A 268 11.64 -28.00 -12.19
CA SER A 268 10.56 -28.98 -12.02
C SER A 268 9.41 -28.41 -11.16
N SER A 269 9.71 -27.52 -10.20
CA SER A 269 8.68 -26.83 -9.39
C SER A 269 7.82 -25.92 -10.25
N PHE A 270 8.44 -25.11 -11.12
CA PHE A 270 7.71 -24.27 -12.06
C PHE A 270 6.89 -25.10 -13.06
N GLN A 271 7.49 -26.13 -13.67
CA GLN A 271 6.75 -27.00 -14.61
C GLN A 271 5.51 -27.60 -13.97
N ASN A 272 5.64 -28.16 -12.77
CA ASN A 272 4.51 -28.75 -12.04
C ASN A 272 3.42 -27.71 -11.74
N ARG A 273 3.80 -26.52 -11.25
CA ARG A 273 2.87 -25.42 -10.97
C ARG A 273 2.17 -24.94 -12.26
N PHE A 274 2.91 -24.74 -13.34
CA PHE A 274 2.38 -24.35 -14.65
C PHE A 274 1.35 -25.34 -15.17
N VAL A 275 1.69 -26.63 -15.22
CA VAL A 275 0.82 -27.69 -15.74
C VAL A 275 -0.48 -27.81 -14.94
N GLN A 276 -0.39 -27.80 -13.60
CA GLN A 276 -1.55 -28.02 -12.76
C GLN A 276 -2.41 -26.76 -12.62
N ARG A 277 -1.81 -25.56 -12.60
CA ARG A 277 -2.56 -24.32 -12.64
C ARG A 277 -3.26 -24.13 -14.00
N ALA A 278 -2.58 -24.45 -15.10
CA ALA A 278 -3.20 -24.49 -16.42
C ALA A 278 -4.39 -25.48 -16.45
N SER A 279 -4.25 -26.66 -15.83
CA SER A 279 -5.35 -27.62 -15.72
C SER A 279 -6.54 -27.06 -14.94
N SER A 280 -6.29 -26.34 -13.83
CA SER A 280 -7.33 -25.67 -13.06
C SER A 280 -8.10 -24.63 -13.89
N HIS A 281 -7.39 -23.82 -14.69
CA HIS A 281 -8.03 -22.86 -15.61
C HIS A 281 -8.81 -23.56 -16.74
N LEU A 282 -8.27 -24.64 -17.31
CA LEU A 282 -8.98 -25.43 -18.33
C LEU A 282 -10.26 -26.07 -17.79
N ASN A 283 -10.30 -26.42 -16.50
CA ASN A 283 -11.48 -26.99 -15.87
C ASN A 283 -12.52 -25.92 -15.47
N ASN A 284 -12.08 -24.71 -15.07
CA ASN A 284 -12.93 -23.67 -14.48
C ASN A 284 -13.03 -22.40 -15.35
N THR A 285 -11.94 -21.63 -15.46
CA THR A 285 -11.94 -20.34 -16.19
C THR A 285 -12.38 -20.51 -17.63
N PHE A 286 -11.91 -21.55 -18.29
CA PHE A 286 -12.20 -21.88 -19.70
C PHE A 286 -13.21 -22.98 -19.87
N HIS A 287 -14.05 -23.22 -18.84
CA HIS A 287 -15.17 -24.12 -19.02
C HIS A 287 -16.14 -23.53 -20.04
N PHE A 288 -16.52 -24.31 -21.04
CA PHE A 288 -17.29 -23.83 -22.20
C PHE A 288 -18.62 -23.17 -21.79
N GLN A 289 -19.29 -23.66 -20.75
CA GLN A 289 -20.54 -23.06 -20.27
C GLN A 289 -20.30 -21.64 -19.71
N ARG A 290 -19.18 -21.40 -19.02
CA ARG A 290 -18.80 -20.07 -18.53
C ARG A 290 -18.51 -19.12 -19.68
N ILE A 291 -17.72 -19.56 -20.66
CA ILE A 291 -17.43 -18.74 -21.86
C ILE A 291 -18.72 -18.43 -22.61
N ASN A 292 -19.59 -19.44 -22.84
CA ASN A 292 -20.86 -19.22 -23.53
C ASN A 292 -21.75 -18.23 -22.77
N ALA A 293 -21.84 -18.34 -21.45
CA ALA A 293 -22.59 -17.39 -20.62
C ALA A 293 -22.02 -15.96 -20.71
N SER A 294 -20.68 -15.81 -20.71
CA SER A 294 -20.03 -14.50 -20.91
C SER A 294 -20.30 -13.93 -22.31
N VAL A 295 -20.24 -14.75 -23.36
CA VAL A 295 -20.58 -14.33 -24.74
C VAL A 295 -22.03 -13.86 -24.80
N ASP A 296 -22.96 -14.63 -24.19
CA ASP A 296 -24.39 -14.28 -24.19
C ASP A 296 -24.63 -12.98 -23.41
N SER A 297 -24.03 -12.80 -22.25
CA SER A 297 -24.16 -11.57 -21.46
C SER A 297 -23.59 -10.36 -22.18
N LEU A 298 -22.35 -10.41 -22.67
CA LEU A 298 -21.71 -9.29 -23.36
C LEU A 298 -22.43 -8.92 -24.66
N SER A 299 -22.86 -9.90 -25.45
CA SER A 299 -23.61 -9.65 -26.69
C SER A 299 -24.98 -9.08 -26.42
N ALA A 300 -25.67 -9.52 -25.36
CA ALA A 300 -27.01 -9.02 -25.01
C ALA A 300 -27.02 -7.51 -24.72
N ILE A 301 -25.93 -6.98 -24.13
CA ILE A 301 -25.80 -5.55 -23.82
C ILE A 301 -25.78 -4.71 -25.11
N ILE A 302 -25.05 -5.14 -26.15
CA ILE A 302 -24.89 -4.36 -27.37
C ILE A 302 -25.94 -4.71 -28.46
N ALA A 303 -26.64 -5.85 -28.35
CA ALA A 303 -27.59 -6.33 -29.34
C ALA A 303 -28.69 -5.31 -29.72
N PRO A 304 -29.24 -4.51 -28.78
CA PRO A 304 -30.24 -3.50 -29.14
C PRO A 304 -29.71 -2.41 -30.07
N GLU A 305 -28.44 -2.06 -30.00
CA GLU A 305 -27.79 -1.01 -30.80
C GLU A 305 -27.17 -1.55 -32.11
N MET A 306 -26.93 -2.85 -32.21
CA MET A 306 -26.30 -3.48 -33.38
C MET A 306 -27.00 -3.18 -34.71
N PRO A 307 -28.32 -3.17 -34.82
CA PRO A 307 -28.97 -2.82 -36.11
C PRO A 307 -28.60 -1.41 -36.60
N ARG A 308 -28.46 -0.45 -35.68
CA ARG A 308 -28.08 0.92 -36.02
C ARG A 308 -26.58 1.01 -36.35
N HIS A 309 -25.74 0.27 -35.62
CA HIS A 309 -24.31 0.15 -35.89
C HIS A 309 -24.07 -0.44 -37.29
N ILE A 310 -24.70 -1.54 -37.64
CA ILE A 310 -24.63 -2.19 -38.95
C ILE A 310 -25.10 -1.23 -40.04
N THR A 311 -26.24 -0.53 -39.86
CA THR A 311 -26.71 0.48 -40.79
C THR A 311 -25.67 1.57 -41.06
N LYS A 312 -24.86 1.93 -40.04
CA LYS A 312 -23.84 2.97 -40.18
C LYS A 312 -22.57 2.47 -40.86
N TRP A 313 -22.11 1.26 -40.53
CA TRP A 313 -20.78 0.80 -40.86
C TRP A 313 -20.71 -0.45 -41.73
N GLY A 314 -21.82 -1.23 -41.87
CA GLY A 314 -21.82 -2.48 -42.62
C GLY A 314 -21.34 -2.34 -44.05
N ASP A 315 -21.85 -1.36 -44.79
CA ASP A 315 -21.42 -1.08 -46.18
C ASP A 315 -19.97 -0.55 -46.28
N GLN A 316 -19.32 -0.26 -45.16
CA GLN A 316 -17.96 0.27 -45.08
C GLN A 316 -16.95 -0.75 -44.57
N GLY A 317 -17.33 -2.03 -44.52
CA GLY A 317 -16.50 -3.14 -44.13
C GLY A 317 -16.62 -3.52 -42.64
N GLY A 318 -17.56 -2.98 -41.86
CA GLY A 318 -17.96 -3.47 -40.58
C GLY A 318 -18.86 -4.67 -40.65
N VAL A 319 -19.43 -5.12 -39.51
CA VAL A 319 -20.41 -6.22 -39.44
C VAL A 319 -21.52 -5.98 -40.47
N SER A 320 -21.77 -6.94 -41.35
CA SER A 320 -22.61 -6.74 -42.52
C SER A 320 -24.10 -6.95 -42.27
N SER A 321 -24.43 -7.86 -41.33
CA SER A 321 -25.82 -8.16 -40.95
C SER A 321 -25.92 -8.71 -39.53
N MET A 322 -27.10 -8.71 -38.94
CA MET A 322 -27.36 -9.38 -37.66
C MET A 322 -27.07 -10.86 -37.73
N SER A 323 -27.38 -11.52 -38.86
CA SER A 323 -27.11 -12.95 -39.03
C SER A 323 -25.61 -13.25 -39.03
N ASP A 324 -24.81 -12.45 -39.70
CA ASP A 324 -23.37 -12.63 -39.73
C ASP A 324 -22.78 -12.39 -38.33
N TRP A 325 -23.26 -11.40 -37.59
CA TRP A 325 -22.86 -11.16 -36.20
C TRP A 325 -23.22 -12.34 -35.30
N GLU A 326 -24.40 -12.89 -35.42
CA GLU A 326 -24.84 -14.08 -34.66
C GLU A 326 -24.01 -15.32 -35.04
N ASP A 327 -23.64 -15.49 -36.30
CA ASP A 327 -22.78 -16.57 -36.75
C ASP A 327 -21.36 -16.46 -36.13
N GLU A 328 -20.76 -15.26 -36.08
CA GLU A 328 -19.47 -15.00 -35.46
C GLU A 328 -19.50 -15.26 -33.95
N LEU A 329 -20.57 -14.87 -33.25
CA LEU A 329 -20.74 -15.22 -31.81
C LEU A 329 -20.82 -16.72 -31.61
N ASN A 330 -21.47 -17.46 -32.51
CA ASN A 330 -21.56 -18.91 -32.47
C ASN A 330 -20.22 -19.57 -32.75
N GLU A 331 -19.33 -18.98 -33.56
CA GLU A 331 -17.96 -19.48 -33.78
C GLU A 331 -17.12 -19.43 -32.50
N ILE A 332 -17.25 -18.35 -31.69
CA ILE A 332 -16.60 -18.28 -30.36
C ILE A 332 -17.07 -19.42 -29.46
N LYS A 333 -18.38 -19.71 -29.43
CA LYS A 333 -18.94 -20.81 -28.63
C LYS A 333 -18.45 -22.17 -29.10
N GLN A 334 -18.38 -22.40 -30.40
CA GLN A 334 -17.81 -23.61 -30.95
C GLN A 334 -16.32 -23.78 -30.68
N PHE A 335 -15.57 -22.68 -30.70
CA PHE A 335 -14.19 -22.66 -30.27
C PHE A 335 -14.07 -23.13 -28.81
N ALA A 336 -14.85 -22.55 -27.91
CA ALA A 336 -14.83 -22.90 -26.49
C ALA A 336 -15.18 -24.36 -26.21
N GLU A 337 -16.18 -24.93 -26.89
CA GLU A 337 -16.60 -26.34 -26.75
C GLU A 337 -15.49 -27.33 -27.08
N ASN A 338 -14.56 -26.96 -27.95
CA ASN A 338 -13.55 -27.88 -28.46
C ASN A 338 -12.13 -27.56 -27.97
N ARG A 339 -11.82 -26.31 -27.64
CA ARG A 339 -10.45 -25.84 -27.40
C ARG A 339 -9.82 -26.46 -26.15
N THR A 340 -10.58 -26.63 -25.07
CA THR A 340 -10.08 -27.17 -23.79
C THR A 340 -9.37 -28.52 -23.96
N SER A 341 -9.95 -29.46 -24.72
CA SER A 341 -9.36 -30.75 -24.98
C SER A 341 -8.09 -30.66 -25.85
N ILE A 342 -8.07 -29.74 -26.80
CA ILE A 342 -6.93 -29.51 -27.68
C ILE A 342 -5.75 -28.98 -26.88
N VAL A 343 -5.94 -27.94 -26.05
CA VAL A 343 -4.85 -27.38 -25.22
C VAL A 343 -4.32 -28.43 -24.24
N ARG A 344 -5.20 -29.23 -23.63
CA ARG A 344 -4.76 -30.32 -22.74
C ARG A 344 -3.88 -31.34 -23.45
N ASN A 345 -4.20 -31.70 -24.68
CA ASN A 345 -3.34 -32.57 -25.49
C ASN A 345 -2.02 -31.92 -25.87
N GLN A 346 -2.03 -30.61 -26.21
CA GLN A 346 -0.79 -29.85 -26.48
C GLN A 346 0.12 -29.82 -25.26
N LEU A 347 -0.41 -29.59 -24.05
CA LEU A 347 0.36 -29.66 -22.81
C LEU A 347 0.97 -31.08 -22.62
N SER A 348 0.18 -32.12 -22.85
CA SER A 348 0.65 -33.49 -22.73
C SER A 348 1.79 -33.83 -23.72
N ASP A 349 1.64 -33.42 -24.97
CA ASP A 349 2.58 -33.74 -26.03
C ASP A 349 3.91 -32.97 -25.90
N GLU A 350 3.84 -31.64 -25.60
CA GLU A 350 5.02 -30.75 -25.52
C GLU A 350 5.84 -30.98 -24.23
N LEU A 351 5.19 -31.33 -23.12
CA LEU A 351 5.87 -31.51 -21.84
C LEU A 351 6.03 -33.00 -21.45
N ASP A 352 5.76 -33.95 -22.37
CA ASP A 352 5.89 -35.39 -22.17
C ASP A 352 5.19 -35.87 -20.88
N LEU A 353 3.92 -35.41 -20.68
CA LEU A 353 3.18 -35.70 -19.47
C LEU A 353 2.51 -37.06 -19.47
N ASN A 354 2.31 -37.60 -18.26
CA ASN A 354 1.62 -38.87 -18.04
C ASN A 354 0.12 -38.77 -18.36
N GLU A 355 -0.60 -39.89 -18.16
CA GLU A 355 -2.06 -39.97 -18.21
C GLU A 355 -2.70 -38.93 -17.27
N THR A 356 -3.96 -38.60 -17.52
CA THR A 356 -4.75 -37.76 -16.64
C THR A 356 -5.55 -38.59 -15.65
N ILE A 357 -5.92 -37.95 -14.53
CA ILE A 357 -6.82 -38.44 -13.49
C ILE A 357 -8.02 -37.54 -13.35
N SER A 358 -9.06 -38.09 -12.70
CA SER A 358 -10.27 -37.34 -12.31
C SER A 358 -10.21 -36.93 -10.85
N VAL A 359 -10.54 -35.66 -10.57
CA VAL A 359 -10.69 -35.14 -9.21
C VAL A 359 -12.06 -34.52 -9.07
N ILE A 360 -12.78 -34.93 -8.00
CA ILE A 360 -14.08 -34.35 -7.62
C ILE A 360 -13.93 -33.71 -6.24
N VAL A 361 -14.31 -32.46 -6.11
CA VAL A 361 -14.31 -31.75 -4.81
C VAL A 361 -15.73 -31.25 -4.51
N ASN A 362 -16.33 -31.80 -3.46
CA ASN A 362 -17.65 -31.44 -2.97
C ASN A 362 -17.57 -30.44 -1.83
N VAL A 363 -18.66 -29.71 -1.61
CA VAL A 363 -18.87 -28.81 -0.47
C VAL A 363 -20.13 -29.22 0.27
N GLU A 364 -20.05 -29.47 1.56
CA GLU A 364 -21.16 -29.84 2.42
C GLU A 364 -21.28 -28.95 3.67
N PRO A 365 -22.45 -28.31 3.88
CA PRO A 365 -23.62 -28.22 3.00
C PRO A 365 -23.32 -27.44 1.70
N LEU A 366 -24.05 -27.72 0.63
CA LEU A 366 -23.86 -26.97 -0.62
C LEU A 366 -24.08 -25.47 -0.39
N GLY A 367 -23.12 -24.66 -0.86
CA GLY A 367 -23.17 -23.21 -0.75
C GLY A 367 -22.60 -22.65 0.56
N SER A 368 -22.07 -23.48 1.47
CA SER A 368 -21.47 -23.07 2.76
C SER A 368 -20.04 -22.56 2.66
N GLY A 369 -19.36 -22.71 1.53
CA GLY A 369 -17.98 -22.28 1.32
C GLY A 369 -17.57 -22.24 -0.13
N LYS A 370 -16.36 -21.70 -0.38
CA LYS A 370 -15.69 -21.72 -1.69
C LYS A 370 -14.47 -22.67 -1.62
N VAL A 371 -14.14 -23.26 -2.75
CA VAL A 371 -12.97 -24.13 -2.91
C VAL A 371 -12.10 -23.59 -4.02
N LEU A 372 -10.80 -23.59 -3.80
CA LEU A 372 -9.78 -23.27 -4.80
C LEU A 372 -8.94 -24.52 -5.06
N ILE A 373 -8.56 -24.75 -6.33
CA ILE A 373 -7.58 -25.77 -6.70
C ILE A 373 -6.42 -25.07 -7.40
N ASN A 374 -5.22 -25.19 -6.85
CA ASN A 374 -4.04 -24.44 -7.26
C ASN A 374 -4.29 -22.92 -7.27
N ASP A 375 -5.00 -22.45 -6.27
CA ASP A 375 -5.41 -21.05 -6.07
C ASP A 375 -6.31 -20.49 -7.19
N VAL A 376 -6.94 -21.37 -7.99
CA VAL A 376 -7.97 -21.03 -8.98
C VAL A 376 -9.36 -21.40 -8.43
N PRO A 377 -10.33 -20.46 -8.41
CA PRO A 377 -11.67 -20.72 -7.90
C PRO A 377 -12.40 -21.80 -8.71
N LYS A 378 -13.03 -22.73 -7.99
CA LYS A 378 -13.87 -23.77 -8.56
C LYS A 378 -15.28 -23.21 -8.81
N ILE A 379 -15.78 -23.31 -10.05
CA ILE A 379 -17.09 -22.75 -10.44
C ILE A 379 -18.26 -23.69 -10.15
N ASP A 380 -18.04 -25.00 -10.16
CA ASP A 380 -19.09 -26.01 -9.86
C ASP A 380 -18.54 -27.08 -8.91
N HIS A 381 -19.11 -27.17 -7.71
CA HIS A 381 -18.64 -28.04 -6.64
C HIS A 381 -18.86 -29.54 -6.86
N ASN A 382 -19.65 -29.95 -7.85
CA ASN A 382 -19.90 -31.36 -8.15
C ASN A 382 -19.30 -31.81 -9.49
N GLN A 383 -18.59 -30.92 -10.17
CA GLN A 383 -17.99 -31.19 -11.47
C GLN A 383 -16.71 -32.00 -11.33
N GLU A 384 -16.59 -33.03 -12.16
CA GLU A 384 -15.37 -33.78 -12.36
C GLU A 384 -14.32 -32.90 -13.09
N GLU A 385 -13.15 -32.77 -12.50
CA GLU A 385 -12.04 -32.02 -13.04
C GLU A 385 -10.89 -32.94 -13.45
N THR A 386 -10.19 -32.60 -14.51
CA THR A 386 -9.13 -33.38 -15.09
C THR A 386 -7.77 -32.75 -14.77
N PHE A 387 -6.88 -33.55 -14.14
CA PHE A 387 -5.51 -33.17 -13.81
C PHE A 387 -4.51 -34.17 -14.33
N PHE A 388 -3.24 -33.76 -14.51
CA PHE A 388 -2.20 -34.67 -14.92
C PHE A 388 -1.73 -35.53 -13.76
N LYS A 389 -1.51 -36.80 -14.04
CA LYS A 389 -1.13 -37.83 -13.06
C LYS A 389 0.29 -37.61 -12.55
N ASP A 390 0.52 -37.94 -11.28
CA ASP A 390 1.81 -37.87 -10.58
C ASP A 390 2.39 -36.45 -10.44
N ILE A 391 1.59 -35.41 -10.66
CA ILE A 391 1.93 -34.02 -10.40
C ILE A 391 0.98 -33.48 -9.31
N PRO A 392 1.50 -33.02 -8.16
CA PRO A 392 0.66 -32.60 -7.03
C PRO A 392 -0.23 -31.39 -7.34
N ILE A 393 -1.41 -31.36 -6.74
CA ILE A 393 -2.29 -30.18 -6.67
C ILE A 393 -2.51 -29.76 -5.22
N SER A 394 -2.72 -28.47 -5.01
CA SER A 394 -3.22 -27.94 -3.75
C SER A 394 -4.72 -27.71 -3.81
N ILE A 395 -5.44 -28.06 -2.75
CA ILE A 395 -6.88 -27.84 -2.64
C ILE A 395 -7.13 -27.06 -1.34
N SER A 396 -7.77 -25.91 -1.44
CA SER A 396 -8.06 -25.02 -0.30
C SER A 396 -9.56 -24.78 -0.18
N ALA A 397 -10.07 -24.72 1.06
CA ALA A 397 -11.47 -24.46 1.35
C ALA A 397 -11.60 -23.24 2.28
N PHE A 398 -12.54 -22.34 1.96
CA PHE A 398 -12.83 -21.13 2.71
C PHE A 398 -14.32 -21.06 3.04
N PRO A 399 -14.70 -20.84 4.31
CA PRO A 399 -16.11 -20.73 4.68
C PRO A 399 -16.73 -19.44 4.14
N LYS A 400 -18.00 -19.49 3.77
CA LYS A 400 -18.80 -18.28 3.58
C LYS A 400 -19.22 -17.68 4.93
N PRO A 401 -19.56 -16.37 4.97
CA PRO A 401 -20.09 -15.74 6.17
C PRO A 401 -21.25 -16.55 6.80
N GLY A 402 -21.19 -16.77 8.13
CA GLY A 402 -22.13 -17.62 8.86
C GLY A 402 -21.79 -19.10 8.89
N TYR A 403 -20.66 -19.51 8.33
CA TYR A 403 -20.15 -20.88 8.40
C TYR A 403 -18.71 -20.89 8.89
N GLU A 404 -18.31 -22.02 9.46
CA GLU A 404 -16.91 -22.33 9.76
C GLU A 404 -16.49 -23.64 9.08
N PHE A 405 -15.22 -23.73 8.69
CA PHE A 405 -14.67 -24.94 8.09
C PHE A 405 -14.36 -25.97 9.17
N VAL A 406 -14.94 -27.17 9.06
CA VAL A 406 -14.74 -28.28 10.00
C VAL A 406 -13.56 -29.15 9.60
N GLY A 407 -13.35 -29.36 8.31
CA GLY A 407 -12.29 -30.20 7.81
C GLY A 407 -12.61 -30.86 6.48
N TRP A 408 -11.64 -31.58 5.93
CA TRP A 408 -11.81 -32.48 4.77
C TRP A 408 -12.24 -33.85 5.30
N GLU A 409 -13.36 -34.35 4.81
CA GLU A 409 -13.97 -35.59 5.30
C GLU A 409 -12.98 -36.75 5.38
N GLY A 410 -12.69 -37.23 6.61
CA GLY A 410 -11.79 -38.35 6.87
C GLY A 410 -10.29 -38.11 6.58
N ILE A 411 -9.87 -36.84 6.38
CA ILE A 411 -8.49 -36.49 6.02
C ILE A 411 -7.84 -35.60 7.09
N THR A 412 -8.26 -34.33 7.24
CA THR A 412 -7.66 -33.34 8.13
C THR A 412 -8.62 -32.17 8.37
N ASP A 413 -8.37 -31.40 9.45
CA ASP A 413 -9.01 -30.14 9.77
C ASP A 413 -8.27 -28.91 9.17
N SER A 414 -7.10 -29.11 8.56
CA SER A 414 -6.43 -28.03 7.82
C SER A 414 -7.27 -27.61 6.61
N ASN A 415 -7.46 -26.30 6.42
CA ASN A 415 -8.20 -25.78 5.28
C ASN A 415 -7.50 -25.97 3.92
N ARG A 416 -6.22 -26.34 3.92
CA ARG A 416 -5.43 -26.64 2.70
C ARG A 416 -4.83 -28.04 2.78
N ILE A 417 -4.96 -28.81 1.68
CA ILE A 417 -4.37 -30.13 1.49
C ILE A 417 -3.57 -30.18 0.20
N GLN A 418 -2.56 -31.07 0.19
CA GLN A 418 -1.82 -31.45 -1.01
C GLN A 418 -2.27 -32.84 -1.45
N TYR A 419 -2.50 -33.02 -2.74
CA TYR A 419 -2.86 -34.29 -3.33
C TYR A 419 -1.90 -34.66 -4.47
N ASP A 420 -1.22 -35.80 -4.36
CA ASP A 420 -0.14 -36.21 -5.29
C ASP A 420 -0.66 -36.68 -6.66
N CYS A 421 -1.93 -36.66 -6.92
CA CYS A 421 -2.55 -37.03 -8.20
C CYS A 421 -2.16 -38.43 -8.74
N ASN A 422 -1.90 -39.42 -7.88
CA ASN A 422 -1.50 -40.74 -8.27
C ASN A 422 -2.67 -41.67 -8.67
N SER A 423 -3.89 -41.29 -8.43
CA SER A 423 -5.16 -41.94 -8.80
C SER A 423 -6.30 -40.94 -8.85
N ASP A 424 -7.50 -41.35 -9.26
CA ASP A 424 -8.70 -40.53 -9.13
C ASP A 424 -8.94 -40.15 -7.67
N GLY A 425 -9.36 -38.88 -7.44
CA GLY A 425 -9.56 -38.27 -6.13
C GLY A 425 -11.00 -37.84 -5.88
N LEU A 426 -11.49 -38.07 -4.67
CA LEU A 426 -12.77 -37.55 -4.19
C LEU A 426 -12.56 -36.90 -2.83
N PHE A 427 -12.89 -35.61 -2.75
CA PHE A 427 -12.72 -34.79 -1.54
C PHE A 427 -14.03 -34.11 -1.18
N THR A 428 -14.33 -34.01 0.11
CA THR A 428 -15.47 -33.29 0.59
C THR A 428 -15.01 -32.28 1.64
N ALA A 429 -15.17 -30.99 1.35
CA ALA A 429 -15.01 -29.90 2.31
C ALA A 429 -16.27 -29.81 3.18
N VAL A 430 -16.12 -30.00 4.47
CA VAL A 430 -17.23 -29.98 5.42
C VAL A 430 -17.24 -28.68 6.18
N PHE A 431 -18.38 -28.02 6.19
CA PHE A 431 -18.63 -26.80 6.94
C PHE A 431 -19.79 -26.99 7.90
N GLN A 432 -19.86 -26.19 8.93
CA GLN A 432 -21.01 -26.11 9.85
C GLN A 432 -21.39 -24.64 10.07
N PHE A 433 -22.57 -24.38 10.60
CA PHE A 433 -22.93 -23.03 10.99
C PHE A 433 -21.97 -22.54 12.07
N SER A 434 -21.46 -21.31 11.92
CA SER A 434 -20.68 -20.65 12.95
C SER A 434 -21.59 -20.26 14.13
N ASP A 435 -20.99 -20.02 15.28
CA ASP A 435 -21.71 -19.46 16.44
C ASP A 435 -22.05 -17.97 16.29
N GLU A 436 -21.60 -17.33 15.19
CA GLU A 436 -21.88 -15.93 14.89
C GLU A 436 -23.34 -15.71 14.49
N ILE A 437 -23.91 -14.61 14.94
CA ILE A 437 -25.28 -14.24 14.60
C ILE A 437 -25.29 -13.55 13.24
N ILE A 438 -26.05 -14.09 12.28
CA ILE A 438 -26.24 -13.43 10.98
C ILE A 438 -26.98 -12.11 11.21
N LEU A 439 -26.35 -11.01 10.85
CA LEU A 439 -26.95 -9.69 10.93
C LEU A 439 -27.90 -9.49 9.75
N GLN A 440 -29.03 -8.82 10.00
CA GLN A 440 -29.99 -8.52 8.93
C GLN A 440 -29.44 -7.47 7.93
N ASP A 441 -29.77 -7.61 6.66
CA ASP A 441 -29.24 -6.76 5.60
C ASP A 441 -29.84 -5.34 5.57
N VAL A 442 -31.10 -5.17 6.03
CA VAL A 442 -31.82 -3.89 5.99
C VAL A 442 -32.48 -3.58 7.33
N PHE A 443 -32.15 -2.45 7.92
CA PHE A 443 -32.77 -1.93 9.12
C PHE A 443 -33.88 -0.92 8.77
N THR A 444 -35.12 -1.28 9.07
CA THR A 444 -36.32 -0.48 8.83
C THR A 444 -36.97 0.04 10.12
N GLU A 445 -36.43 -0.30 11.29
CA GLU A 445 -36.83 0.17 12.62
C GLU A 445 -35.62 0.33 13.51
N ASN A 446 -35.74 1.24 14.51
CA ASN A 446 -34.67 1.47 15.46
C ASN A 446 -34.24 0.18 16.17
N THR A 447 -33.01 -0.16 16.06
CA THR A 447 -32.46 -1.44 16.54
C THR A 447 -31.24 -1.21 17.43
N VAL A 448 -31.16 -1.96 18.51
CA VAL A 448 -29.97 -2.03 19.38
C VAL A 448 -29.46 -3.47 19.37
N LEU A 449 -28.21 -3.69 19.02
CA LEU A 449 -27.60 -5.01 19.06
C LEU A 449 -27.34 -5.46 20.50
N ASP A 450 -27.19 -6.75 20.72
CA ASP A 450 -26.82 -7.30 22.03
C ASP A 450 -25.32 -7.13 22.29
N SER A 451 -24.93 -6.59 23.45
CA SER A 451 -23.52 -6.42 23.85
C SER A 451 -22.78 -7.75 23.89
N TYR A 452 -21.47 -7.72 23.58
CA TYR A 452 -20.55 -8.88 23.63
C TYR A 452 -20.94 -10.03 22.69
N GLN A 453 -21.66 -9.75 21.63
CA GLN A 453 -22.00 -10.73 20.59
C GLN A 453 -21.11 -10.56 19.36
N SER A 454 -20.89 -11.69 18.68
CA SER A 454 -20.26 -11.69 17.35
C SER A 454 -21.33 -11.82 16.29
N TYR A 455 -21.28 -10.91 15.34
CA TYR A 455 -22.19 -10.87 14.20
C TYR A 455 -21.40 -11.09 12.91
N VAL A 456 -22.04 -11.74 11.95
CA VAL A 456 -21.50 -11.88 10.60
C VAL A 456 -22.49 -11.28 9.60
N VAL A 457 -21.94 -10.53 8.66
CA VAL A 457 -22.65 -9.90 7.55
C VAL A 457 -22.52 -10.77 6.30
N GLN A 458 -23.59 -10.96 5.56
CA GLN A 458 -23.56 -11.80 4.34
C GLN A 458 -23.49 -10.98 3.04
N GLU A 459 -24.08 -9.79 3.04
CA GLU A 459 -24.10 -8.82 1.94
C GLU A 459 -23.95 -7.40 2.51
N ASP A 460 -24.37 -6.35 1.82
CA ASP A 460 -24.41 -5.01 2.37
C ASP A 460 -25.42 -4.87 3.51
N ILE A 461 -25.11 -4.00 4.47
CA ILE A 461 -26.07 -3.54 5.49
C ILE A 461 -26.58 -2.16 5.08
N THR A 462 -27.90 -1.96 5.12
CA THR A 462 -28.52 -0.65 4.91
C THR A 462 -29.31 -0.20 6.14
N ILE A 463 -29.02 0.99 6.64
CA ILE A 463 -29.77 1.67 7.69
C ILE A 463 -30.63 2.76 7.01
N ASN A 464 -31.92 2.50 6.88
CA ASN A 464 -32.81 3.39 6.15
C ASN A 464 -32.95 4.77 6.81
N SER A 465 -33.26 5.78 6.01
CA SER A 465 -33.50 7.16 6.47
C SER A 465 -34.50 7.22 7.63
N GLY A 466 -34.14 7.94 8.69
CA GLY A 466 -34.94 8.06 9.91
C GLY A 466 -34.91 6.85 10.85
N VAL A 467 -34.05 5.86 10.56
CA VAL A 467 -33.82 4.67 11.40
C VAL A 467 -32.48 4.79 12.12
N ASN A 468 -32.39 4.30 13.34
CA ASN A 468 -31.17 4.27 14.14
C ASN A 468 -30.74 2.82 14.41
N LEU A 469 -29.48 2.52 14.08
CA LEU A 469 -28.79 1.30 14.52
C LEU A 469 -27.79 1.66 15.63
N THR A 470 -27.96 1.04 16.80
CA THR A 470 -27.02 1.19 17.92
C THR A 470 -26.22 -0.10 18.11
N ILE A 471 -24.90 0.03 18.08
CA ILE A 471 -23.94 -1.06 18.31
C ILE A 471 -23.25 -0.81 19.65
N PRO A 472 -23.57 -1.61 20.70
CA PRO A 472 -23.01 -1.41 22.04
C PRO A 472 -21.63 -2.06 22.21
N GLU A 473 -21.05 -1.87 23.39
CA GLU A 473 -19.70 -2.36 23.76
C GLU A 473 -19.48 -3.85 23.52
N GLY A 474 -18.27 -4.19 23.08
CA GLY A 474 -17.78 -5.57 22.91
C GLY A 474 -18.43 -6.33 21.75
N VAL A 475 -19.20 -5.66 20.90
CA VAL A 475 -19.74 -6.25 19.68
C VAL A 475 -18.62 -6.41 18.65
N LYS A 476 -18.60 -7.56 17.98
CA LYS A 476 -17.72 -7.84 16.84
C LYS A 476 -18.56 -8.06 15.59
N ILE A 477 -18.18 -7.43 14.48
CA ILE A 477 -18.85 -7.57 13.18
C ILE A 477 -17.83 -8.04 12.15
N SER A 478 -18.06 -9.23 11.58
CA SER A 478 -17.27 -9.80 10.50
C SER A 478 -17.92 -9.44 9.15
N MET A 479 -17.20 -8.66 8.33
CA MET A 479 -17.68 -8.13 7.06
C MET A 479 -17.28 -9.03 5.88
N PRO A 480 -18.17 -9.29 4.91
CA PRO A 480 -17.81 -10.03 3.70
C PRO A 480 -16.93 -9.20 2.76
N GLU A 481 -16.29 -9.86 1.80
CA GLU A 481 -15.57 -9.20 0.70
C GLU A 481 -16.47 -8.17 0.00
N ASP A 482 -16.00 -6.94 -0.17
CA ASP A 482 -16.70 -5.77 -0.74
C ASP A 482 -18.01 -5.35 -0.02
N GLY A 483 -18.40 -5.99 1.08
CA GLY A 483 -19.64 -5.65 1.80
C GLY A 483 -19.57 -4.29 2.50
N ASN A 484 -20.63 -3.51 2.48
CA ASN A 484 -20.69 -2.14 3.00
C ASN A 484 -21.69 -1.99 4.14
N ILE A 485 -21.49 -0.99 4.99
CA ILE A 485 -22.47 -0.48 5.93
C ILE A 485 -22.98 0.87 5.40
N ILE A 486 -24.16 0.85 4.78
CA ILE A 486 -24.77 2.02 4.13
C ILE A 486 -25.68 2.72 5.14
N VAL A 487 -25.41 3.98 5.44
CA VAL A 487 -26.12 4.77 6.45
C VAL A 487 -26.86 5.93 5.80
N GLU A 488 -28.17 5.78 5.63
CA GLU A 488 -29.10 6.87 5.24
C GLU A 488 -29.82 7.45 6.48
N GLY A 489 -29.83 6.70 7.57
CA GLY A 489 -30.38 7.06 8.85
C GLY A 489 -29.32 7.52 9.85
N GLN A 490 -29.17 6.79 10.95
CA GLN A 490 -28.20 7.08 12.01
C GLN A 490 -27.47 5.82 12.46
N LEU A 491 -26.14 5.87 12.55
CA LEU A 491 -25.33 4.83 13.17
C LEU A 491 -24.74 5.35 14.48
N ILE A 492 -24.97 4.59 15.57
CA ILE A 492 -24.41 4.87 16.90
C ILE A 492 -23.57 3.69 17.34
N ILE A 493 -22.26 3.87 17.40
CA ILE A 493 -21.33 2.91 17.98
C ILE A 493 -20.95 3.40 19.37
N ASN A 494 -21.16 2.55 20.37
CA ASN A 494 -20.92 2.82 21.79
C ASN A 494 -20.01 1.75 22.42
N GLY A 495 -18.77 1.64 21.93
CA GLY A 495 -17.74 0.85 22.57
C GLY A 495 -17.24 1.51 23.87
N THR A 496 -16.32 0.83 24.54
CA THR A 496 -15.57 1.35 25.69
C THR A 496 -14.09 1.01 25.51
N GLU A 497 -13.20 1.71 26.21
CA GLU A 497 -11.75 1.43 26.18
C GLU A 497 -11.39 -0.04 26.43
N GLN A 498 -12.10 -0.71 27.35
CA GLN A 498 -11.86 -2.12 27.67
C GLN A 498 -12.60 -3.09 26.75
N ASN A 499 -13.65 -2.63 26.07
CA ASN A 499 -14.50 -3.44 25.20
C ASN A 499 -14.92 -2.61 23.98
N PRO A 500 -14.01 -2.35 23.05
CA PRO A 500 -14.34 -1.62 21.80
C PRO A 500 -15.34 -2.42 20.97
N VAL A 501 -15.96 -1.74 20.03
CA VAL A 501 -16.65 -2.39 18.92
C VAL A 501 -15.63 -2.67 17.85
N GLU A 502 -15.57 -3.90 17.35
CA GLU A 502 -14.64 -4.32 16.31
C GLU A 502 -15.40 -4.58 15.01
N ILE A 503 -14.95 -3.96 13.89
CA ILE A 503 -15.47 -4.22 12.53
C ILE A 503 -14.29 -4.67 11.69
N LEU A 504 -14.30 -5.94 11.30
CA LEU A 504 -13.14 -6.64 10.73
C LEU A 504 -13.56 -7.41 9.47
N PRO A 505 -12.64 -7.71 8.54
CA PRO A 505 -12.95 -8.58 7.41
C PRO A 505 -13.25 -10.01 7.87
N HIS A 506 -14.24 -10.66 7.25
CA HIS A 506 -14.49 -12.08 7.45
C HIS A 506 -13.34 -12.89 6.84
N SER A 507 -13.04 -14.06 7.41
CA SER A 507 -11.94 -14.93 6.98
C SER A 507 -12.03 -15.44 5.53
N SER A 508 -13.18 -15.25 4.85
CA SER A 508 -13.37 -15.57 3.42
C SER A 508 -13.09 -14.41 2.47
N ALA A 509 -12.89 -13.19 3.00
CA ALA A 509 -12.59 -12.02 2.18
C ALA A 509 -11.23 -12.17 1.52
N GLN A 510 -11.14 -11.92 0.21
CA GLN A 510 -9.87 -11.91 -0.50
C GLN A 510 -9.03 -10.71 -0.03
N ASP A 511 -7.72 -10.89 0.00
CA ASP A 511 -6.78 -9.86 0.45
C ASP A 511 -7.13 -9.24 1.81
N ASN A 512 -7.95 -9.93 2.61
CA ASN A 512 -8.42 -9.48 3.92
C ASN A 512 -9.14 -8.13 3.86
N ARG A 513 -9.94 -7.86 2.83
CA ARG A 513 -10.62 -6.59 2.57
C ARG A 513 -12.13 -6.72 2.51
N TRP A 514 -12.82 -5.70 3.01
CA TRP A 514 -14.26 -5.49 2.89
C TRP A 514 -14.50 -4.06 2.36
N GLY A 515 -15.74 -3.66 2.13
CA GLY A 515 -16.09 -2.32 1.64
C GLY A 515 -15.79 -1.22 2.67
N ALA A 516 -16.80 -0.42 3.02
CA ALA A 516 -16.65 0.73 3.91
C ALA A 516 -17.93 1.01 4.72
N ILE A 517 -17.83 1.93 5.69
CA ILE A 517 -18.98 2.58 6.31
C ILE A 517 -19.30 3.82 5.46
N CYS A 518 -20.46 3.79 4.77
CA CYS A 518 -20.86 4.79 3.79
C CYS A 518 -22.05 5.60 4.30
N PHE A 519 -21.83 6.85 4.72
CA PHE A 519 -22.90 7.78 5.08
C PHE A 519 -23.36 8.51 3.82
N ASN A 520 -24.63 8.37 3.46
CA ASN A 520 -25.18 8.89 2.23
C ASN A 520 -26.41 9.79 2.53
N ASP A 521 -26.25 11.11 2.49
CA ASP A 521 -27.25 12.10 2.89
C ASP A 521 -27.96 11.72 4.21
N ALA A 522 -27.16 11.26 5.20
CA ALA A 522 -27.67 10.72 6.45
C ALA A 522 -28.53 11.77 7.19
N THR A 523 -29.74 11.36 7.61
CA THR A 523 -30.73 12.30 8.14
C THR A 523 -30.44 12.83 9.53
N ASP A 524 -29.62 12.10 10.28
CA ASP A 524 -29.27 12.45 11.67
C ASP A 524 -27.75 12.25 11.88
N SER A 525 -27.15 13.09 12.73
CA SER A 525 -25.72 13.00 13.08
C SER A 525 -25.40 11.65 13.71
N SER A 526 -24.38 10.98 13.19
CA SER A 526 -23.91 9.68 13.66
C SER A 526 -22.71 9.79 14.59
N SER A 527 -22.54 8.84 15.50
CA SER A 527 -21.44 8.82 16.47
C SER A 527 -20.77 7.45 16.57
N LEU A 528 -19.44 7.44 16.39
CA LEU A 528 -18.59 6.24 16.40
C LEU A 528 -17.61 6.37 17.56
N ASN A 529 -17.89 5.73 18.70
CA ASN A 529 -17.08 5.86 19.90
C ASN A 529 -16.45 4.51 20.28
N HIS A 530 -15.13 4.49 20.53
CA HIS A 530 -14.31 3.31 20.77
C HIS A 530 -14.56 2.21 19.72
N LEU A 531 -14.26 2.56 18.46
CA LEU A 531 -14.33 1.69 17.30
C LEU A 531 -12.92 1.22 16.93
N LYS A 532 -12.74 -0.10 16.74
CA LYS A 532 -11.59 -0.68 16.06
C LYS A 532 -12.00 -1.10 14.66
N LEU A 533 -11.34 -0.53 13.63
CA LEU A 533 -11.68 -0.70 12.23
C LEU A 533 -10.45 -1.17 11.45
N GLU A 534 -10.53 -2.37 10.87
CA GLU A 534 -9.45 -2.96 10.07
C GLU A 534 -9.99 -3.50 8.74
N GLY A 535 -9.14 -3.55 7.73
CA GLY A 535 -9.39 -4.23 6.45
C GLY A 535 -10.41 -3.55 5.55
N ALA A 536 -10.85 -2.33 5.87
CA ALA A 536 -11.77 -1.59 5.01
C ALA A 536 -11.09 -1.09 3.73
N SER A 537 -11.86 -0.99 2.66
CA SER A 537 -11.38 -0.51 1.36
C SER A 537 -12.15 0.74 0.92
N VAL A 538 -12.86 0.67 -0.20
CA VAL A 538 -13.70 1.75 -0.74
C VAL A 538 -15.17 1.35 -0.69
N GLY A 539 -16.06 2.33 -0.55
CA GLY A 539 -17.49 2.08 -0.40
C GLY A 539 -18.25 1.88 -1.72
N ILE A 540 -19.56 1.98 -1.62
CA ILE A 540 -20.52 1.69 -2.71
C ILE A 540 -20.27 2.50 -3.98
N ASP A 541 -19.74 3.70 -3.85
CA ASP A 541 -19.30 4.54 -4.97
C ASP A 541 -17.90 5.09 -4.68
N PRO A 542 -16.86 4.54 -5.31
CA PRO A 542 -15.48 4.97 -5.07
C PRO A 542 -15.19 6.41 -5.51
N SER A 543 -16.12 7.12 -6.16
CA SER A 543 -15.97 8.55 -6.45
C SER A 543 -16.31 9.43 -5.27
N THR A 544 -17.20 8.99 -4.38
CA THR A 544 -17.71 9.73 -3.22
C THR A 544 -17.50 9.02 -1.89
N HIS A 545 -17.35 7.68 -1.90
CA HIS A 545 -17.08 6.86 -0.71
C HIS A 545 -15.69 6.23 -0.81
N LYS A 546 -14.65 7.07 -0.79
CA LYS A 546 -13.26 6.66 -0.98
C LYS A 546 -12.64 6.01 0.24
N GLY A 547 -13.10 6.38 1.43
CA GLY A 547 -12.49 5.98 2.69
C GLY A 547 -13.25 4.88 3.42
N ALA A 548 -12.57 4.22 4.35
CA ALA A 548 -13.12 3.24 5.28
C ALA A 548 -14.33 3.79 6.07
N ILE A 549 -14.27 5.07 6.40
CA ILE A 549 -15.42 5.85 6.87
C ILE A 549 -15.59 6.99 5.88
N SER A 550 -16.67 6.96 5.13
CA SER A 550 -16.95 7.96 4.10
C SER A 550 -18.32 8.60 4.28
N GLY A 551 -18.41 9.89 4.00
CA GLY A 551 -19.67 10.60 4.09
C GLY A 551 -19.93 11.56 2.94
N VAL A 552 -21.18 11.59 2.47
CA VAL A 552 -21.69 12.62 1.56
C VAL A 552 -22.78 13.39 2.29
N ASN A 553 -22.65 14.73 2.39
CA ASN A 553 -23.59 15.64 3.07
C ASN A 553 -24.05 15.11 4.44
N SER A 554 -23.15 14.53 5.23
CA SER A 554 -23.48 13.84 6.46
C SER A 554 -22.67 14.38 7.63
N ASP A 555 -23.26 14.37 8.84
CA ASP A 555 -22.58 14.79 10.07
C ASP A 555 -22.08 13.57 10.84
N ILE A 556 -20.76 13.47 11.01
CA ILE A 556 -20.10 12.31 11.59
C ILE A 556 -19.22 12.74 12.76
N SER A 557 -19.41 12.10 13.93
CA SER A 557 -18.55 12.24 15.10
C SER A 557 -17.82 10.92 15.37
N ILE A 558 -16.49 10.97 15.42
CA ILE A 558 -15.62 9.82 15.70
C ILE A 558 -14.82 10.13 16.95
N SER A 559 -14.78 9.22 17.92
CA SER A 559 -14.02 9.42 19.15
C SER A 559 -13.40 8.13 19.64
N HIS A 560 -12.15 8.20 20.12
CA HIS A 560 -11.40 7.05 20.64
C HIS A 560 -11.39 5.86 19.64
N ALA A 561 -11.30 6.15 18.34
CA ALA A 561 -11.24 5.12 17.31
C ALA A 561 -9.79 4.71 17.02
N GLU A 562 -9.62 3.43 16.67
CA GLU A 562 -8.39 2.86 16.12
C GLU A 562 -8.68 2.43 14.69
N ILE A 563 -8.03 3.08 13.71
CA ILE A 563 -8.26 2.83 12.29
C ILE A 563 -6.91 2.44 11.68
N GLU A 564 -6.79 1.19 11.27
CA GLU A 564 -5.54 0.62 10.76
C GLU A 564 -5.78 -0.39 9.62
N ASP A 565 -4.76 -0.65 8.82
CA ASP A 565 -4.82 -1.57 7.67
C ASP A 565 -6.03 -1.29 6.75
N VAL A 566 -6.27 -0.04 6.40
CA VAL A 566 -7.35 0.41 5.50
C VAL A 566 -6.75 1.09 4.26
N LEU A 567 -7.46 1.06 3.12
CA LEU A 567 -6.93 1.67 1.88
C LEU A 567 -6.97 3.20 1.90
N PHE A 568 -7.90 3.79 2.62
CA PHE A 568 -8.09 5.21 2.83
C PHE A 568 -8.89 5.39 4.14
N PRO A 569 -8.37 6.06 5.18
CA PRO A 569 -9.06 6.06 6.48
C PRO A 569 -10.39 6.82 6.50
N VAL A 570 -10.40 8.15 6.27
CA VAL A 570 -11.62 8.97 6.41
C VAL A 570 -11.77 9.94 5.25
N TYR A 571 -12.91 9.91 4.57
CA TYR A 571 -13.26 10.83 3.49
C TYR A 571 -14.64 11.44 3.68
N LEU A 572 -14.77 12.77 3.61
CA LEU A 572 -16.05 13.47 3.70
C LEU A 572 -16.22 14.47 2.55
N GLU A 573 -17.37 14.45 1.89
CA GLU A 573 -17.77 15.44 0.90
C GLU A 573 -19.05 16.19 1.36
N GLY A 574 -18.87 17.39 1.90
CA GLY A 574 -19.96 18.15 2.54
C GLY A 574 -20.34 17.63 3.94
N GLY A 575 -21.19 18.37 4.66
CA GLY A 575 -21.55 18.02 6.04
C GLY A 575 -20.51 18.46 7.06
N SER A 576 -20.37 17.73 8.17
CA SER A 576 -19.41 18.06 9.23
C SER A 576 -18.68 16.82 9.76
N LEU A 577 -17.36 16.89 9.89
CA LEU A 577 -16.54 15.89 10.55
C LEU A 577 -16.06 16.40 11.91
N HIS A 578 -16.34 15.63 12.95
CA HIS A 578 -15.76 15.83 14.26
C HIS A 578 -15.02 14.57 14.67
N ILE A 579 -13.70 14.63 14.72
CA ILE A 579 -12.89 13.48 15.16
C ILE A 579 -11.97 13.88 16.31
N ASN A 580 -11.94 13.07 17.35
CA ASN A 580 -11.10 13.33 18.50
C ASN A 580 -10.53 12.06 19.14
N GLN A 581 -9.39 12.21 19.80
CA GLN A 581 -8.73 11.17 20.61
C GLN A 581 -8.64 9.82 19.91
N SER A 582 -8.36 9.85 18.61
CA SER A 582 -8.32 8.66 17.73
C SER A 582 -6.93 8.44 17.17
N SER A 583 -6.59 7.18 16.91
CA SER A 583 -5.33 6.75 16.29
C SER A 583 -5.58 6.27 14.87
N ILE A 584 -4.80 6.78 13.92
CA ILE A 584 -4.95 6.46 12.49
C ILE A 584 -3.58 6.13 11.91
N SER A 585 -3.50 4.97 11.24
CA SER A 585 -2.33 4.55 10.47
C SER A 585 -2.73 3.93 9.13
N CYS A 586 -1.92 4.18 8.09
CA CYS A 586 -2.16 3.65 6.75
C CYS A 586 -0.84 3.57 5.99
N ASP A 587 -0.61 2.44 5.30
CA ASP A 587 0.58 2.23 4.46
C ASP A 587 0.34 2.48 2.96
N PHE A 588 -0.90 2.87 2.60
CA PHE A 588 -1.30 3.12 1.22
C PHE A 588 -1.16 4.60 0.86
N ILE A 589 -1.06 4.86 -0.44
CA ILE A 589 -1.02 6.24 -0.97
C ILE A 589 -2.42 6.84 -0.86
N CYS A 590 -2.64 7.67 0.15
CA CYS A 590 -3.92 8.32 0.43
C CYS A 590 -3.76 9.42 1.49
N ASP A 591 -4.70 10.34 1.59
CA ASP A 591 -4.81 11.21 2.75
C ASP A 591 -5.50 10.46 3.90
N PHE A 592 -5.05 10.66 5.14
CA PHE A 592 -5.65 9.93 6.26
C PHE A 592 -7.01 10.52 6.63
N ILE A 593 -7.12 11.85 6.64
CA ILE A 593 -8.40 12.56 6.70
C ILE A 593 -8.47 13.52 5.53
N ASN A 594 -9.43 13.32 4.63
CA ASN A 594 -9.71 14.26 3.57
C ASN A 594 -11.15 14.77 3.71
N VAL A 595 -11.30 16.09 3.86
CA VAL A 595 -12.61 16.76 3.94
C VAL A 595 -12.75 17.74 2.80
N LYS A 596 -13.74 17.50 1.95
CA LYS A 596 -14.06 18.33 0.80
C LYS A 596 -15.33 19.14 0.98
N GLY A 597 -15.19 20.39 1.36
CA GLY A 597 -16.31 21.25 1.74
C GLY A 597 -16.88 20.93 3.13
N GLY A 598 -17.80 21.76 3.61
CA GLY A 598 -18.37 21.62 4.94
C GLY A 598 -17.46 22.11 6.06
N ASP A 599 -17.56 21.51 7.24
CA ASP A 599 -16.83 21.89 8.44
C ASP A 599 -15.98 20.73 8.99
N ALA A 600 -14.82 21.02 9.57
CA ALA A 600 -13.93 20.01 10.15
C ALA A 600 -13.44 20.40 11.55
N PHE A 601 -13.53 19.49 12.51
CA PHE A 601 -12.95 19.62 13.85
C PHE A 601 -12.14 18.35 14.17
N ILE A 602 -10.81 18.50 14.31
CA ILE A 602 -9.86 17.39 14.50
C ILE A 602 -9.03 17.71 15.74
N ASP A 603 -9.21 16.92 16.83
CA ASP A 603 -8.67 17.22 18.14
C ASP A 603 -8.02 15.99 18.81
N GLU A 604 -6.83 16.18 19.40
CA GLU A 604 -6.12 15.15 20.19
C GLU A 604 -5.95 13.80 19.47
N CYS A 605 -5.88 13.79 18.13
CA CYS A 605 -5.64 12.59 17.35
C CYS A 605 -4.16 12.32 17.14
N ILE A 606 -3.83 11.04 16.86
CA ILE A 606 -2.48 10.59 16.55
C ILE A 606 -2.47 9.99 15.14
N PHE A 607 -1.57 10.48 14.30
CA PHE A 607 -1.41 10.02 12.92
C PHE A 607 -0.02 9.45 12.74
N PHE A 608 0.06 8.21 12.26
CA PHE A 608 1.31 7.52 11.92
C PHE A 608 1.41 7.36 10.42
N GLY A 609 2.24 8.17 9.81
CA GLY A 609 2.53 8.12 8.38
C GLY A 609 3.46 6.97 8.00
N SER A 610 3.82 6.93 6.73
CA SER A 610 4.70 5.93 6.13
C SER A 610 5.58 6.58 5.07
N TYR A 611 6.26 5.75 4.26
CA TYR A 611 6.99 6.21 3.07
C TYR A 611 6.12 6.28 1.80
N ALA A 612 4.82 6.13 1.92
CA ALA A 612 3.90 6.27 0.80
C ALA A 612 3.92 7.71 0.25
N ALA A 613 4.10 7.86 -1.05
CA ALA A 613 4.17 9.17 -1.70
C ALA A 613 2.81 9.84 -1.75
N ASP A 614 2.77 11.18 -1.79
CA ASP A 614 1.53 11.96 -1.97
C ASP A 614 0.46 11.58 -0.94
N THR A 615 0.89 11.51 0.33
CA THR A 615 0.07 11.04 1.46
C THR A 615 0.11 12.08 2.56
N ASP A 616 -1.03 12.69 2.86
CA ASP A 616 -1.14 13.73 3.88
C ASP A 616 -1.87 13.21 5.13
N ALA A 617 -1.49 13.69 6.32
CA ALA A 617 -2.23 13.31 7.52
C ALA A 617 -3.63 13.94 7.53
N ILE A 618 -3.74 15.19 7.12
CA ILE A 618 -5.00 15.94 7.07
C ILE A 618 -4.99 16.79 5.81
N ASP A 619 -5.99 16.60 4.95
CA ASP A 619 -6.24 17.42 3.76
C ASP A 619 -7.63 18.05 3.83
N LEU A 620 -7.69 19.39 3.80
CA LEU A 620 -8.92 20.18 3.86
C LEU A 620 -9.08 21.01 2.59
N ASP A 621 -10.01 20.62 1.75
CA ASP A 621 -10.34 21.27 0.50
C ASP A 621 -11.67 22.01 0.56
N ASN A 622 -11.69 23.31 0.22
CA ASN A 622 -12.90 24.13 0.19
C ASN A 622 -13.72 24.11 1.50
N VAL A 623 -13.06 23.91 2.63
CA VAL A 623 -13.67 23.87 3.98
C VAL A 623 -13.98 25.29 4.44
N THR A 624 -15.17 25.48 5.03
CA THR A 624 -15.64 26.83 5.47
C THR A 624 -15.17 27.15 6.89
N ASN A 625 -15.16 26.19 7.80
CA ASN A 625 -14.66 26.33 9.16
C ASN A 625 -13.87 25.06 9.51
N GLY A 626 -12.59 25.23 9.82
CA GLY A 626 -11.72 24.12 10.18
C GLY A 626 -10.97 24.41 11.49
N THR A 627 -10.96 23.46 12.40
CA THR A 627 -10.12 23.49 13.60
C THR A 627 -9.32 22.22 13.71
N ILE A 628 -8.00 22.34 13.64
CA ILE A 628 -7.05 21.23 13.80
C ILE A 628 -6.22 21.53 15.03
N ILE A 629 -6.47 20.82 16.13
CA ILE A 629 -5.95 21.23 17.44
C ILE A 629 -5.38 20.03 18.24
N ARG A 630 -4.22 20.22 18.87
CA ARG A 630 -3.53 19.25 19.76
C ARG A 630 -3.27 17.87 19.14
N ASN A 631 -3.17 17.77 17.82
CA ASN A 631 -2.89 16.50 17.13
C ASN A 631 -1.38 16.22 17.11
N LYS A 632 -1.05 14.96 17.00
CA LYS A 632 0.31 14.44 16.85
C LYS A 632 0.43 13.77 15.48
N ILE A 633 1.28 14.31 14.63
CA ILE A 633 1.46 13.87 13.23
C ILE A 633 2.91 13.44 13.06
N TYR A 634 3.14 12.17 12.70
CA TYR A 634 4.46 11.56 12.66
C TYR A 634 4.75 10.89 11.32
N ASP A 635 5.96 11.11 10.81
CA ASP A 635 6.64 10.29 9.80
C ASP A 635 5.90 10.16 8.44
N PHE A 636 5.32 11.25 7.96
CA PHE A 636 4.83 11.34 6.59
C PHE A 636 6.00 11.57 5.62
N GLN A 637 6.78 10.50 5.37
CA GLN A 637 8.09 10.58 4.73
C GLN A 637 8.10 10.27 3.21
N GLY A 638 6.94 10.03 2.63
CA GLY A 638 6.82 9.89 1.18
C GLY A 638 7.04 11.21 0.42
N THR A 639 7.45 11.11 -0.83
CA THR A 639 7.57 12.29 -1.71
C THR A 639 6.23 13.02 -1.83
N ASN A 640 6.22 14.35 -1.71
CA ASN A 640 5.04 15.23 -1.69
C ASN A 640 4.09 15.02 -0.50
N SER A 641 4.49 14.31 0.54
CA SER A 641 3.64 14.09 1.72
C SER A 641 3.75 15.26 2.69
N ASP A 642 2.61 15.78 3.09
CA ASP A 642 2.47 16.91 4.01
C ASP A 642 1.88 16.44 5.37
N GLY A 643 2.19 17.15 6.44
CA GLY A 643 1.51 16.93 7.72
C GLY A 643 0.05 17.41 7.64
N ILE A 644 -0.16 18.63 7.15
CA ILE A 644 -1.50 19.23 6.96
C ILE A 644 -1.49 19.97 5.63
N ASP A 645 -2.38 19.62 4.68
CA ASP A 645 -2.64 20.43 3.47
C ASP A 645 -3.98 21.14 3.55
N ILE A 646 -3.98 22.43 3.24
CA ILE A 646 -5.18 23.28 3.22
C ILE A 646 -5.28 23.89 1.82
N GLY A 647 -6.30 23.48 1.09
CA GLY A 647 -6.47 23.79 -0.32
C GLY A 647 -7.84 24.34 -0.72
N GLU A 648 -8.01 24.56 -2.00
CA GLU A 648 -9.26 24.87 -2.71
C GLU A 648 -10.12 26.02 -2.10
N ASN A 649 -9.47 27.13 -1.66
CA ASN A 649 -10.15 28.30 -1.07
C ASN A 649 -10.78 28.03 0.32
N SER A 650 -10.15 27.19 1.13
CA SER A 650 -10.56 26.98 2.53
C SER A 650 -10.41 28.25 3.37
N GLN A 651 -11.40 28.53 4.22
CA GLN A 651 -11.49 29.78 4.99
C GLN A 651 -11.80 29.48 6.46
N ASN A 652 -11.42 30.39 7.37
CA ASN A 652 -11.58 30.24 8.81
C ASN A 652 -10.95 28.95 9.35
N ILE A 653 -9.72 28.69 8.94
CA ILE A 653 -8.98 27.51 9.37
C ILE A 653 -8.03 27.89 10.50
N ASP A 654 -8.19 27.25 11.65
CA ASP A 654 -7.33 27.41 12.81
C ASP A 654 -6.53 26.11 13.05
N ILE A 655 -5.19 26.21 13.00
CA ILE A 655 -4.26 25.09 13.25
C ILE A 655 -3.52 25.41 14.55
N ILE A 656 -3.87 24.72 15.65
CA ILE A 656 -3.51 25.14 17.00
C ILE A 656 -2.80 24.02 17.76
N SER A 657 -1.63 24.30 18.32
CA SER A 657 -0.94 23.40 19.27
C SER A 657 -0.75 21.98 18.75
N ASN A 658 -0.53 21.81 17.45
CA ASN A 658 -0.22 20.50 16.88
C ASN A 658 1.30 20.25 16.93
N LEU A 659 1.66 19.00 17.09
CA LEU A 659 3.01 18.49 16.90
C LEU A 659 3.09 17.83 15.53
N ILE A 660 3.94 18.34 14.66
CA ILE A 660 4.18 17.82 13.33
C ILE A 660 5.67 17.47 13.23
N TYR A 661 5.95 16.21 13.01
CA TYR A 661 7.27 15.66 13.06
C TYR A 661 7.58 14.83 11.82
N HIS A 662 8.66 15.17 11.10
CA HIS A 662 9.15 14.50 9.90
C HIS A 662 8.10 14.36 8.77
N SER A 663 7.46 15.46 8.36
CA SER A 663 6.76 15.50 7.07
C SER A 663 7.75 15.81 5.96
N TYR A 664 7.86 14.95 4.95
CA TYR A 664 8.89 15.05 3.91
C TYR A 664 8.86 16.38 3.15
N ASP A 665 7.69 16.76 2.64
CA ASP A 665 7.58 17.99 1.84
C ASP A 665 7.25 19.20 2.72
N LYS A 666 6.11 19.21 3.42
CA LYS A 666 5.72 20.34 4.27
C LYS A 666 5.10 19.89 5.59
N GLY A 667 5.44 20.57 6.68
CA GLY A 667 4.70 20.41 7.91
C GLY A 667 3.26 20.91 7.75
N ILE A 668 3.08 22.12 7.23
CA ILE A 668 1.78 22.70 6.87
C ILE A 668 1.88 23.33 5.48
N SER A 669 1.00 22.93 4.60
CA SER A 669 0.83 23.42 3.24
C SER A 669 -0.44 24.26 3.15
N ILE A 670 -0.38 25.47 2.60
CA ILE A 670 -1.51 26.39 2.47
C ILE A 670 -1.54 26.92 1.05
N GLY A 671 -2.55 26.52 0.29
CA GLY A 671 -2.58 26.78 -1.15
C GLY A 671 -3.94 27.26 -1.67
N GLN A 672 -3.97 27.62 -2.96
CA GLN A 672 -5.18 27.81 -3.75
C GLN A 672 -6.17 28.81 -3.14
N LYS A 673 -5.66 29.98 -2.69
CA LYS A 673 -6.42 31.11 -2.09
C LYS A 673 -6.99 30.84 -0.70
N SER A 674 -6.43 29.89 0.03
CA SER A 674 -6.86 29.59 1.40
C SER A 674 -6.34 30.58 2.42
N SER A 675 -6.99 30.68 3.57
CA SER A 675 -6.61 31.56 4.68
C SER A 675 -6.55 30.78 5.99
N VAL A 676 -5.37 30.82 6.66
CA VAL A 676 -5.09 29.98 7.84
C VAL A 676 -4.49 30.82 8.97
N ASN A 677 -4.92 30.51 10.19
CA ASN A 677 -4.27 30.94 11.44
C ASN A 677 -3.50 29.73 12.03
N ALA A 678 -2.19 29.84 12.13
CA ALA A 678 -1.33 28.81 12.71
C ALA A 678 -0.80 29.29 14.07
N PHE A 679 -1.28 28.70 15.17
CA PHE A 679 -0.98 29.13 16.53
C PHE A 679 -0.30 28.02 17.34
N LYS A 680 0.83 28.34 17.98
CA LYS A 680 1.49 27.46 18.96
C LYS A 680 1.79 26.04 18.43
N ASN A 681 2.03 25.86 17.14
CA ASN A 681 2.42 24.56 16.59
C ASN A 681 3.93 24.34 16.71
N LEU A 682 4.31 23.11 16.93
CA LEU A 682 5.69 22.63 16.89
C LEU A 682 5.91 21.82 15.62
N ILE A 683 6.81 22.29 14.75
CA ILE A 683 7.05 21.68 13.44
C ILE A 683 8.53 21.34 13.30
N VAL A 684 8.82 20.06 13.22
CA VAL A 684 10.17 19.51 13.28
C VAL A 684 10.50 18.67 12.06
N GLY A 685 11.56 19.02 11.36
CA GLY A 685 12.05 18.28 10.20
C GLY A 685 11.10 18.33 8.99
N GLY A 686 11.65 18.47 7.82
CA GLY A 686 10.92 18.54 6.56
C GLY A 686 11.51 19.59 5.62
N ASN A 687 11.15 19.52 4.32
CA ASN A 687 11.65 20.51 3.36
C ASN A 687 11.12 21.92 3.67
N ASN A 688 9.84 22.03 4.06
CA ASN A 688 9.25 23.28 4.51
C ASN A 688 8.48 23.08 5.82
N GLY A 689 8.71 23.94 6.81
CA GLY A 689 7.87 23.96 8.01
C GLY A 689 6.43 24.39 7.67
N ILE A 690 6.24 25.64 7.19
CA ILE A 690 4.98 26.12 6.60
C ILE A 690 5.26 26.66 5.20
N ALA A 691 4.49 26.20 4.21
CA ALA A 691 4.50 26.73 2.85
C ALA A 691 3.16 27.41 2.52
N VAL A 692 3.19 28.70 2.20
CA VAL A 692 2.04 29.50 1.78
C VAL A 692 2.15 29.75 0.28
N LYS A 693 1.13 29.34 -0.48
CA LYS A 693 1.21 29.25 -1.96
C LYS A 693 -0.02 29.91 -2.63
N ASP A 694 0.12 30.34 -3.88
CA ASP A 694 -0.97 30.58 -4.83
C ASP A 694 -2.10 31.50 -4.30
N SER A 695 -1.77 32.76 -4.02
CA SER A 695 -2.69 33.78 -3.48
C SER A 695 -3.28 33.46 -2.11
N SER A 696 -2.68 32.57 -1.34
CA SER A 696 -3.09 32.24 0.01
C SER A 696 -2.47 33.17 1.05
N SER A 697 -3.03 33.15 2.26
CA SER A 697 -2.57 33.96 3.38
C SER A 697 -2.45 33.16 4.68
N ALA A 698 -1.42 33.46 5.48
CA ALA A 698 -1.24 32.84 6.79
C ALA A 698 -0.92 33.88 7.87
N TYR A 699 -1.54 33.75 9.04
CA TYR A 699 -1.14 34.38 10.27
C TYR A 699 -0.49 33.36 11.19
N ILE A 700 0.82 33.53 11.42
CA ILE A 700 1.67 32.55 12.11
C ILE A 700 2.10 33.17 13.43
N LEU A 701 1.57 32.68 14.55
CA LEU A 701 1.76 33.26 15.86
C LEU A 701 2.23 32.22 16.88
N ASN A 702 3.30 32.55 17.60
CA ASN A 702 3.85 31.67 18.66
C ASN A 702 4.15 30.24 18.21
N ASN A 703 4.66 29.99 17.00
CA ASN A 703 5.07 28.67 16.57
C ASN A 703 6.57 28.44 16.85
N THR A 704 6.98 27.18 16.89
CA THR A 704 8.38 26.78 16.93
C THR A 704 8.70 25.86 15.75
N PHE A 705 9.66 26.25 14.94
CA PHE A 705 10.23 25.47 13.84
C PHE A 705 11.63 25.01 14.22
N PHE A 706 11.93 23.76 13.99
CA PHE A 706 13.24 23.18 14.28
C PHE A 706 13.66 22.17 13.21
N ASN A 707 14.91 22.25 12.74
CA ASN A 707 15.49 21.34 11.74
C ASN A 707 14.75 21.25 10.39
N ASN A 708 13.99 22.25 9.97
CA ASN A 708 13.41 22.29 8.65
C ASN A 708 14.42 22.83 7.62
N ASP A 709 14.36 22.42 6.35
CA ASP A 709 15.19 23.04 5.31
C ASP A 709 14.86 24.53 5.20
N THR A 710 13.59 24.87 5.05
CA THR A 710 13.07 26.21 5.14
C THR A 710 11.94 26.27 6.16
N SER A 711 12.05 27.08 7.20
CA SER A 711 11.00 27.14 8.22
C SER A 711 9.68 27.71 7.68
N ILE A 712 9.72 28.82 6.92
CA ILE A 712 8.53 29.43 6.31
C ILE A 712 8.84 29.81 4.88
N SER A 713 8.00 29.39 3.93
CA SER A 713 8.11 29.74 2.52
C SER A 713 6.82 30.36 1.97
N CYS A 714 6.93 31.46 1.18
CA CYS A 714 5.81 32.08 0.47
C CYS A 714 6.16 32.19 -1.02
N PHE A 715 5.37 31.52 -1.90
CA PHE A 715 5.68 31.49 -3.33
C PHE A 715 4.47 31.19 -4.23
N GLU A 716 4.59 31.50 -5.51
CA GLU A 716 3.64 31.05 -6.52
C GLU A 716 4.04 29.63 -6.99
N LYS A 717 3.26 28.60 -6.62
CA LYS A 717 3.47 27.21 -7.06
C LYS A 717 2.98 27.01 -8.50
N ASN A 718 1.78 27.49 -8.79
CA ASN A 718 1.12 27.36 -10.08
C ASN A 718 1.20 28.67 -10.86
N GLU A 719 1.87 28.67 -12.03
CA GLU A 719 2.08 29.85 -12.85
C GLU A 719 0.77 30.62 -13.12
N GLY A 720 0.70 31.86 -12.72
CA GLY A 720 -0.46 32.74 -12.85
C GLY A 720 -1.47 32.67 -11.70
N ALA A 721 -1.23 31.85 -10.67
CA ALA A 721 -2.09 31.77 -9.49
C ALA A 721 -1.88 32.94 -8.51
N GLY A 722 -0.74 33.65 -8.60
CA GLY A 722 -0.38 34.82 -7.78
C GLY A 722 0.41 34.46 -6.53
N GLY A 723 1.16 35.44 -6.01
CA GLY A 723 2.03 35.24 -4.85
C GLY A 723 1.25 35.13 -3.54
N ALA A 724 1.90 34.60 -2.51
CA ALA A 724 1.37 34.36 -1.18
C ALA A 724 1.77 35.44 -0.15
N THR A 725 1.09 35.48 0.99
CA THR A 725 1.40 36.41 2.09
C THR A 725 1.43 35.70 3.44
N ALA A 726 2.44 36.04 4.27
CA ALA A 726 2.51 35.58 5.65
C ALA A 726 2.77 36.75 6.62
N GLU A 727 2.11 36.72 7.76
CA GLU A 727 2.44 37.52 8.92
C GLU A 727 2.92 36.64 10.06
N VAL A 728 4.18 36.82 10.48
CA VAL A 728 4.87 35.97 11.46
C VAL A 728 5.18 36.74 12.71
N VAL A 729 4.71 36.27 13.85
CA VAL A 729 4.83 36.98 15.14
C VAL A 729 5.22 36.00 16.25
N ASN A 730 6.06 36.43 17.17
CA ASN A 730 6.47 35.66 18.35
C ASN A 730 6.90 34.22 18.05
N THR A 731 7.59 33.99 16.94
CA THR A 731 7.88 32.64 16.42
C THR A 731 9.37 32.31 16.48
N ILE A 732 9.72 31.10 16.89
CA ILE A 732 11.10 30.58 16.85
C ILE A 732 11.33 29.89 15.51
N LEU A 733 12.39 30.28 14.79
CA LEU A 733 12.87 29.69 13.54
C LEU A 733 14.30 29.22 13.76
N SER A 734 14.45 27.99 14.26
CA SER A 734 15.74 27.46 14.70
C SER A 734 16.25 26.33 13.80
N ASN A 735 17.57 26.36 13.59
CA ASN A 735 18.31 25.37 12.82
C ASN A 735 17.72 25.14 11.40
N SER A 736 17.29 26.22 10.72
CA SER A 736 16.87 26.17 9.32
C SER A 736 18.07 25.88 8.41
N LEU A 737 18.03 24.81 7.62
CA LEU A 737 19.20 24.36 6.85
C LEU A 737 19.47 25.24 5.64
N LEU A 738 18.44 25.82 5.00
CA LEU A 738 18.54 26.69 3.83
C LEU A 738 18.17 28.15 4.15
N SER A 739 17.01 28.40 4.77
CA SER A 739 16.53 29.74 5.12
C SER A 739 15.47 29.67 6.23
N SER A 740 15.48 30.66 7.11
CA SER A 740 14.40 30.82 8.11
C SER A 740 13.11 31.28 7.41
N VAL A 741 13.21 32.19 6.44
CA VAL A 741 12.06 32.69 5.67
C VAL A 741 12.44 32.86 4.20
N TYR A 742 11.69 32.24 3.31
CA TYR A 742 11.85 32.37 1.86
C TYR A 742 10.63 33.04 1.23
N THR A 743 10.85 33.98 0.28
CA THR A 743 9.79 34.58 -0.54
C THR A 743 10.27 34.70 -1.98
N ASP A 744 9.38 34.44 -2.95
CA ASP A 744 9.62 34.78 -4.36
C ASP A 744 9.30 36.25 -4.66
N GLU A 745 9.42 36.66 -5.94
CA GLU A 745 9.19 38.05 -6.37
C GLU A 745 7.72 38.52 -6.24
N LEU A 746 6.75 37.57 -6.19
CA LEU A 746 5.32 37.87 -6.16
C LEU A 746 4.76 37.81 -4.73
N SER A 747 5.51 37.28 -3.78
CA SER A 747 5.06 36.96 -2.43
C SER A 747 5.70 37.86 -1.39
N SER A 748 5.16 37.86 -0.19
CA SER A 748 5.71 38.65 0.92
C SER A 748 5.51 37.96 2.27
N ALA A 749 6.49 38.11 3.15
CA ALA A 749 6.39 37.73 4.55
C ALA A 749 6.80 38.91 5.43
N SER A 750 6.01 39.23 6.45
CA SER A 750 6.38 40.19 7.47
C SER A 750 6.67 39.46 8.76
N VAL A 751 7.85 39.69 9.35
CA VAL A 751 8.28 39.01 10.57
C VAL A 751 8.55 40.05 11.66
N ARG A 752 7.98 39.85 12.85
CA ARG A 752 8.21 40.72 14.01
C ARG A 752 8.21 39.95 15.30
N TYR A 753 8.97 40.44 16.29
CA TYR A 753 9.10 39.84 17.61
C TYR A 753 9.38 38.31 17.57
N SER A 754 10.18 37.89 16.61
CA SER A 754 10.51 36.48 16.37
C SER A 754 12.00 36.26 16.51
N LEU A 755 12.41 35.00 16.78
CA LEU A 755 13.79 34.64 16.93
C LEU A 755 14.24 33.71 15.80
N SER A 756 15.42 33.99 15.24
CA SER A 756 16.13 33.05 14.38
C SER A 756 17.58 32.92 14.84
N ASP A 757 18.10 31.70 14.83
CA ASP A 757 19.53 31.40 15.06
C ASP A 757 20.34 31.26 13.77
N THR A 758 19.65 31.20 12.63
CA THR A 758 20.29 30.98 11.31
C THR A 758 20.60 32.28 10.60
N GLU A 759 19.71 33.28 10.65
CA GLU A 759 19.85 34.57 9.99
C GLU A 759 19.19 35.71 10.74
N LEU A 760 19.69 36.95 10.54
CA LEU A 760 19.04 38.13 11.09
C LEU A 760 17.84 38.52 10.25
N LEU A 761 16.65 38.46 10.82
CA LEU A 761 15.40 38.78 10.16
C LEU A 761 15.09 40.31 10.26
N ASP A 762 14.69 40.90 9.13
CA ASP A 762 14.21 42.28 9.12
C ASP A 762 12.83 42.40 9.82
N GLY A 763 12.64 43.38 10.67
CA GLY A 763 11.37 43.66 11.36
C GLY A 763 11.55 44.10 12.79
N GLU A 764 10.47 44.61 13.41
CA GLU A 764 10.47 45.12 14.76
C GLU A 764 10.60 44.00 15.78
N GLY A 765 11.50 44.13 16.75
CA GLY A 765 11.65 43.22 17.87
C GLY A 765 12.25 41.83 17.55
N ASN A 766 12.72 41.60 16.32
CA ASN A 766 13.33 40.31 15.95
C ASN A 766 14.70 40.11 16.64
N ILE A 767 14.97 38.88 17.06
CA ILE A 767 16.15 38.47 17.78
C ILE A 767 16.99 37.52 16.90
N PHE A 768 18.29 37.78 16.82
CA PHE A 768 19.26 36.84 16.22
C PHE A 768 20.09 36.23 17.34
N ALA A 769 19.72 35.05 17.81
CA ALA A 769 20.36 34.32 18.89
C ALA A 769 19.93 32.86 18.92
N ASP A 770 20.67 32.04 19.66
CA ASP A 770 20.27 30.68 20.03
C ASP A 770 19.02 30.75 20.94
N PRO A 771 17.91 30.05 20.63
CA PRO A 771 16.72 30.03 21.48
C PRO A 771 16.96 29.38 22.85
N ILE A 772 18.03 28.65 23.03
CA ILE A 772 18.42 27.92 24.26
C ILE A 772 17.27 27.00 24.72
N PHE A 773 17.04 25.94 23.98
CA PHE A 773 16.10 24.88 24.35
C PHE A 773 16.63 24.05 25.54
N VAL A 774 15.75 23.41 26.27
CA VAL A 774 16.08 22.53 27.40
C VAL A 774 16.95 21.37 26.93
N ASN A 775 16.57 20.72 25.85
CA ASN A 775 17.38 19.66 25.20
C ASN A 775 16.94 19.46 23.75
N SER A 776 17.58 20.19 22.84
CA SER A 776 17.26 20.09 21.41
C SER A 776 17.66 18.75 20.79
N GLY A 777 18.64 18.05 21.35
CA GLY A 777 19.09 16.72 20.86
C GLY A 777 18.06 15.61 21.09
N SER A 778 17.20 15.76 22.10
CA SER A 778 16.07 14.86 22.34
C SER A 778 14.73 15.53 21.98
N TYR A 779 14.75 16.57 21.16
CA TYR A 779 13.59 17.35 20.74
C TYR A 779 12.76 17.94 21.89
N ASN A 780 13.31 18.04 23.10
CA ASN A 780 12.70 18.89 24.13
C ASN A 780 12.98 20.36 23.80
N LEU A 781 12.06 20.94 23.02
CA LEU A 781 12.15 22.30 22.50
C LEU A 781 11.47 23.34 23.41
N GLU A 782 11.25 23.01 24.68
CA GLU A 782 10.94 24.02 25.69
C GLU A 782 12.09 25.01 25.84
N ILE A 783 11.80 26.27 26.03
CA ILE A 783 12.83 27.29 26.27
C ILE A 783 13.36 27.21 27.70
N ALA A 784 14.70 27.15 27.83
CA ALA A 784 15.33 27.11 29.15
C ALA A 784 15.16 28.44 29.91
N PRO A 785 15.25 28.50 31.27
CA PRO A 785 14.97 29.66 32.07
C PRO A 785 15.81 30.92 31.79
N HIS A 786 16.82 30.86 30.97
CA HIS A 786 17.66 31.99 30.54
C HIS A 786 17.63 32.21 29.03
N SER A 787 16.65 31.65 28.37
CA SER A 787 16.42 31.84 26.93
C SER A 787 16.15 33.33 26.61
N PRO A 788 16.70 33.83 25.48
CA PRO A 788 16.37 35.19 25.00
C PRO A 788 14.91 35.31 24.53
N CYS A 789 14.17 34.22 24.43
CA CYS A 789 12.76 34.20 24.05
C CYS A 789 11.82 34.63 25.19
N ILE A 790 12.25 34.50 26.45
CA ILE A 790 11.41 34.80 27.61
C ILE A 790 11.08 36.27 27.62
N ASP A 791 9.80 36.64 27.87
CA ASP A 791 9.23 38.00 27.96
C ASP A 791 9.54 38.90 26.74
N SER A 792 9.94 38.28 25.58
CA SER A 792 10.49 39.02 24.44
C SER A 792 9.51 39.14 23.26
N GLY A 793 8.30 38.62 23.37
CA GLY A 793 7.25 38.74 22.36
C GLY A 793 6.68 40.13 22.19
N ASP A 794 5.70 40.27 21.29
CA ASP A 794 5.04 41.54 20.99
C ASP A 794 4.44 42.17 22.24
N PRO A 795 4.93 43.34 22.67
CA PRO A 795 4.44 44.00 23.90
C PRO A 795 2.97 44.51 23.83
N ASN A 796 2.38 44.49 22.64
CA ASN A 796 0.97 44.79 22.42
C ASN A 796 0.12 43.52 22.29
N GLY A 797 0.74 42.35 22.40
CA GLY A 797 0.08 41.03 22.29
C GLY A 797 -0.64 40.63 23.59
N ILE A 798 -1.08 39.39 23.63
CA ILE A 798 -1.66 38.76 24.82
C ILE A 798 -0.51 38.50 25.81
N LEU A 799 -0.72 38.88 27.08
CA LEU A 799 0.25 38.57 28.13
C LEU A 799 0.18 37.11 28.53
N ASP A 800 1.30 36.57 29.00
CA ASP A 800 1.37 35.26 29.62
C ASP A 800 0.58 35.19 30.94
N ASP A 801 0.29 34.01 31.44
CA ASP A 801 -0.55 33.78 32.64
C ASP A 801 0.01 34.44 33.90
N ASP A 802 1.30 34.73 33.96
CA ASP A 802 1.95 35.41 35.05
C ASP A 802 1.88 36.97 34.92
N GLY A 803 1.33 37.45 33.81
CA GLY A 803 1.17 38.85 33.49
C GLY A 803 2.40 39.51 32.86
N SER A 804 3.42 38.78 32.50
CA SER A 804 4.57 39.24 31.70
C SER A 804 4.22 39.33 30.20
N ASN A 805 5.12 39.90 29.40
CA ASN A 805 4.98 39.80 27.95
C ASN A 805 5.07 38.34 27.55
N THR A 806 4.35 38.00 26.47
CA THR A 806 4.37 36.64 25.97
C THR A 806 5.77 36.16 25.55
N ASP A 807 6.09 34.92 25.80
CA ASP A 807 7.31 34.26 25.35
C ASP A 807 7.27 34.06 23.84
N ILE A 808 8.43 34.10 23.17
CA ILE A 808 8.54 33.79 21.77
C ILE A 808 8.57 32.24 21.61
N GLY A 809 7.72 31.70 20.74
CA GLY A 809 7.66 30.25 20.41
C GLY A 809 6.38 29.56 20.84
N ALA A 810 6.28 28.28 20.49
CA ALA A 810 5.20 27.41 20.91
C ALA A 810 5.47 27.02 22.37
N TYR A 811 4.73 27.58 23.31
CA TYR A 811 4.82 27.16 24.70
C TYR A 811 4.13 25.80 24.84
N TYR A 812 4.92 24.73 24.94
CA TYR A 812 4.42 23.39 25.15
C TYR A 812 4.90 22.90 26.52
N ASN A 813 3.99 22.72 27.47
CA ASN A 813 4.23 21.91 28.65
C ASN A 813 4.15 20.45 28.19
N TYR A 814 5.28 19.88 27.75
CA TYR A 814 5.36 18.43 27.55
C TYR A 814 5.37 17.76 28.91
N ASP A 815 4.36 16.93 29.17
CA ASP A 815 4.60 15.77 30.03
C ASP A 815 5.59 14.87 29.26
N ILE A 816 6.73 14.53 29.87
CA ILE A 816 7.80 13.72 29.27
C ILE A 816 7.29 12.34 28.80
N ASN A 817 6.09 11.95 29.27
CA ASN A 817 5.36 10.75 28.85
C ASN A 817 4.56 10.94 27.55
N ASP A 818 4.48 12.15 26.99
CA ASP A 818 3.75 12.49 25.76
C ASP A 818 4.63 12.57 24.50
N TYR A 819 5.91 12.19 24.60
CA TYR A 819 6.85 12.28 23.48
C TYR A 819 6.68 11.11 22.51
N PRO A 820 6.79 11.35 21.16
CA PRO A 820 6.71 10.29 20.14
C PRO A 820 7.79 9.21 20.26
N PHE A 821 8.88 9.52 20.97
CA PHE A 821 9.87 8.51 21.37
C PHE A 821 9.29 7.36 22.21
N GLY A 822 8.08 7.49 22.75
CA GLY A 822 7.32 6.36 23.27
C GLY A 822 6.98 5.30 22.23
N LEU A 823 7.05 5.58 20.92
CA LEU A 823 6.79 4.61 19.85
C LEU A 823 8.08 4.07 19.23
N VAL A 824 9.07 4.91 19.02
CA VAL A 824 10.45 4.46 18.82
C VAL A 824 10.89 3.69 20.08
N ASP A 825 10.50 4.14 21.28
CA ASP A 825 10.65 3.38 22.53
C ASP A 825 9.87 2.07 22.56
N SER A 826 8.79 1.86 21.84
CA SER A 826 8.13 0.55 21.83
C SER A 826 8.92 -0.50 21.06
N LEU A 827 9.53 -0.16 19.93
CA LEU A 827 10.44 -1.05 19.21
C LEU A 827 11.83 -1.09 19.87
N ILE A 828 12.34 0.06 20.30
CA ILE A 828 13.60 0.12 21.06
C ILE A 828 13.46 -0.54 22.44
N SER A 829 12.28 -0.55 23.06
CA SER A 829 12.05 -1.31 24.29
C SER A 829 12.20 -2.83 24.10
N GLU A 830 12.11 -3.31 22.87
CA GLU A 830 12.38 -4.71 22.54
C GLU A 830 13.89 -5.01 22.36
N LEU A 831 14.76 -4.00 22.19
CA LEU A 831 16.21 -4.19 22.12
C LEU A 831 16.72 -4.87 23.37
N LYS A 832 17.57 -5.88 23.22
CA LYS A 832 18.02 -6.71 24.35
C LYS A 832 19.53 -6.69 24.52
N ILE A 833 19.99 -6.60 25.75
CA ILE A 833 21.33 -7.06 26.12
C ILE A 833 21.30 -8.59 26.00
N ASN A 834 22.13 -9.15 25.11
CA ASN A 834 22.07 -10.56 24.75
C ASN A 834 23.16 -11.42 25.38
N GLU A 835 24.39 -10.92 25.40
CA GLU A 835 25.55 -11.61 25.91
C GLU A 835 26.57 -10.59 26.47
N LEU A 836 27.36 -10.98 27.46
CA LEU A 836 28.49 -10.18 27.94
C LEU A 836 29.66 -11.07 28.31
N LEU A 837 30.88 -10.52 28.19
CA LEU A 837 32.13 -11.15 28.57
C LEU A 837 32.95 -10.16 29.39
N ALA A 838 32.86 -10.24 30.74
CA ALA A 838 33.51 -9.33 31.64
C ALA A 838 34.94 -9.82 32.08
N ARG A 839 35.49 -10.77 31.34
CA ARG A 839 36.88 -11.20 31.46
C ARG A 839 37.33 -11.91 30.17
N ASN A 840 37.82 -11.13 29.24
CA ASN A 840 38.28 -11.59 27.94
C ASN A 840 39.84 -11.73 27.95
N ASP A 841 40.35 -12.93 28.22
CA ASP A 841 41.80 -13.16 28.17
C ASP A 841 42.29 -13.61 26.76
N SER A 842 41.40 -14.13 25.87
CA SER A 842 41.81 -14.74 24.60
C SER A 842 40.66 -15.14 23.63
N VAL A 843 39.46 -14.59 23.76
CA VAL A 843 38.33 -14.98 22.91
C VAL A 843 38.35 -14.24 21.56
N ASN A 844 38.23 -12.94 21.61
CA ASN A 844 38.26 -12.06 20.45
C ASN A 844 38.92 -10.73 20.83
N THR A 845 39.43 -10.04 19.84
CA THR A 845 40.10 -8.73 20.04
C THR A 845 39.29 -7.65 19.33
N ASP A 846 39.40 -6.44 19.82
CA ASP A 846 38.96 -5.22 19.13
C ASP A 846 39.82 -4.98 17.86
N GLU A 847 39.62 -3.85 17.20
CA GLU A 847 40.37 -3.42 16.00
C GLU A 847 41.82 -3.00 16.29
N SER A 848 42.15 -2.70 17.55
CA SER A 848 43.52 -2.42 18.01
C SER A 848 44.30 -3.69 18.34
N GLY A 849 43.63 -4.83 18.40
CA GLY A 849 44.20 -6.14 18.71
C GLY A 849 44.27 -6.43 20.20
N GLU A 850 43.51 -5.73 21.04
CA GLU A 850 43.44 -5.88 22.48
C GLU A 850 42.34 -6.83 22.88
N PHE A 851 42.47 -7.56 23.99
CA PHE A 851 41.46 -8.48 24.53
C PHE A 851 40.66 -7.76 25.61
N ASP A 852 39.69 -6.94 25.18
CA ASP A 852 38.87 -6.17 26.07
C ASP A 852 37.54 -6.84 26.36
N ASP A 853 36.94 -6.44 27.48
CA ASP A 853 35.62 -6.90 27.86
C ASP A 853 34.57 -6.33 26.89
N TRP A 854 33.49 -7.05 26.66
CA TRP A 854 32.47 -6.62 25.75
C TRP A 854 31.06 -7.01 26.18
N LEU A 855 30.10 -6.30 25.59
CA LEU A 855 28.64 -6.55 25.71
C LEU A 855 28.08 -6.62 24.30
N GLU A 856 27.06 -7.46 24.11
CA GLU A 856 26.37 -7.64 22.85
C GLU A 856 24.90 -7.23 23.00
N LEU A 857 24.43 -6.42 22.05
CA LEU A 857 23.03 -6.08 21.87
C LEU A 857 22.43 -6.93 20.75
N PHE A 858 21.15 -7.27 20.84
CA PHE A 858 20.39 -8.04 19.86
C PHE A 858 19.08 -7.34 19.53
N ASN A 859 18.77 -7.22 18.24
CA ASN A 859 17.49 -6.73 17.75
C ASN A 859 16.53 -7.90 17.49
N PRO A 860 15.56 -8.19 18.37
CA PRO A 860 14.58 -9.25 18.17
C PRO A 860 13.40 -8.84 17.27
N THR A 861 13.33 -7.58 16.87
CA THR A 861 12.20 -7.05 16.07
C THR A 861 12.37 -7.37 14.59
N ASP A 862 11.34 -7.11 13.80
CA ASP A 862 11.35 -7.21 12.34
C ASP A 862 11.71 -5.88 11.66
N GLN A 863 12.08 -4.84 12.43
CA GLN A 863 12.48 -3.52 11.95
C GLN A 863 13.92 -3.16 12.34
N PRO A 864 14.65 -2.38 11.52
CA PRO A 864 15.94 -1.82 11.90
C PRO A 864 15.81 -0.89 13.10
N LEU A 865 16.72 -1.01 14.09
CA LEU A 865 16.74 -0.16 15.29
C LEU A 865 17.92 0.80 15.26
N ASN A 866 17.64 2.09 15.33
CA ASN A 866 18.65 3.14 15.45
C ASN A 866 19.01 3.34 16.94
N LEU A 867 20.29 3.25 17.28
CA LEU A 867 20.78 3.36 18.66
C LEU A 867 21.20 4.78 19.06
N ALA A 868 21.24 5.71 18.13
CA ALA A 868 21.68 7.07 18.37
C ALA A 868 20.94 7.69 19.56
N GLY A 869 21.69 8.25 20.49
CA GLY A 869 21.14 8.91 21.67
C GLY A 869 20.74 8.01 22.84
N LEU A 870 20.72 6.69 22.70
CA LEU A 870 20.54 5.77 23.84
C LEU A 870 21.75 5.84 24.79
N TYR A 871 21.62 5.27 25.99
CA TYR A 871 22.70 5.24 26.97
C TYR A 871 22.97 3.83 27.48
N LEU A 872 24.22 3.55 27.79
CA LEU A 872 24.64 2.32 28.43
C LEU A 872 25.45 2.69 29.71
N THR A 873 25.20 1.95 30.78
CA THR A 873 25.86 2.21 32.06
C THR A 873 26.12 0.93 32.89
N ASP A 874 27.18 0.91 33.63
CA ASP A 874 27.50 -0.05 34.72
C ASP A 874 27.16 0.52 36.11
N ASP A 875 26.63 1.76 36.20
CA ASP A 875 26.29 2.45 37.44
C ASP A 875 24.85 2.90 37.51
N LEU A 876 24.04 2.22 38.33
CA LEU A 876 22.61 2.55 38.54
C LEU A 876 22.34 3.97 39.06
N SER A 877 23.36 4.66 39.58
CA SER A 877 23.24 6.05 40.04
C SER A 877 23.47 7.07 38.91
N GLU A 878 23.99 6.64 37.75
CA GLU A 878 24.29 7.47 36.59
C GLU A 878 23.80 6.76 35.29
N LEU A 879 22.51 6.79 35.01
CA LEU A 879 21.87 6.08 33.88
C LEU A 879 22.28 6.62 32.50
N THR A 880 22.98 7.76 32.45
CA THR A 880 23.43 8.43 31.21
C THR A 880 24.96 8.41 31.06
N LYS A 881 25.65 7.42 31.66
CA LYS A 881 27.11 7.36 31.78
C LYS A 881 27.86 7.36 30.44
N TRP A 882 27.38 6.60 29.46
CA TRP A 882 27.91 6.55 28.09
C TRP A 882 26.77 6.59 27.09
N GLN A 883 26.88 7.44 26.05
CA GLN A 883 25.86 7.67 25.06
C GLN A 883 26.29 7.10 23.71
N PHE A 884 25.37 6.38 23.05
CA PHE A 884 25.53 5.96 21.68
C PHE A 884 25.57 7.18 20.75
N SER A 885 26.61 7.25 19.90
CA SER A 885 26.87 8.36 19.00
C SER A 885 25.82 8.45 17.90
N ASP A 886 25.52 9.67 17.41
CA ASP A 886 24.63 9.90 16.25
C ASP A 886 25.16 9.25 14.94
N SER A 887 26.40 8.80 14.93
CA SER A 887 27.03 8.09 13.81
C SER A 887 27.11 6.58 14.01
N MET A 888 26.44 6.03 15.05
CA MET A 888 26.34 4.58 15.24
C MET A 888 25.53 3.92 14.15
N ASP A 889 25.92 2.69 13.80
CA ASP A 889 25.17 1.89 12.84
C ASP A 889 23.81 1.45 13.41
N VAL A 890 22.88 1.24 12.52
CA VAL A 890 21.56 0.67 12.82
C VAL A 890 21.72 -0.84 13.01
N ILE A 891 21.08 -1.42 14.04
CA ILE A 891 21.02 -2.88 14.16
C ILE A 891 19.87 -3.41 13.32
N MET A 892 20.17 -4.20 12.28
CA MET A 892 19.16 -4.80 11.41
C MET A 892 18.36 -5.88 12.14
N PRO A 893 17.14 -6.24 11.63
CA PRO A 893 16.33 -7.32 12.20
C PRO A 893 17.10 -8.63 12.38
N GLY A 894 17.11 -9.17 13.60
CA GLY A 894 17.79 -10.41 13.92
C GLY A 894 19.31 -10.33 14.01
N ASP A 895 19.91 -9.13 13.87
CA ASP A 895 21.36 -8.92 13.96
C ASP A 895 21.83 -8.56 15.37
N TYR A 896 23.15 -8.56 15.54
CA TYR A 896 23.84 -8.32 16.80
C TYR A 896 24.84 -7.15 16.66
N LEU A 897 24.98 -6.37 17.72
CA LEU A 897 26.02 -5.33 17.82
C LEU A 897 26.90 -5.56 19.04
N LEU A 898 28.20 -5.64 18.81
CA LEU A 898 29.20 -5.80 19.86
C LEU A 898 29.66 -4.42 20.31
N ILE A 899 29.66 -4.18 21.63
CA ILE A 899 30.12 -2.96 22.28
C ILE A 899 31.28 -3.33 23.19
N TRP A 900 32.41 -2.69 22.99
CA TRP A 900 33.61 -2.84 23.82
C TRP A 900 33.50 -2.00 25.09
N CYS A 901 33.64 -2.65 26.22
CA CYS A 901 33.57 -2.02 27.54
C CYS A 901 35.01 -1.90 28.13
N ASP A 902 35.75 -0.86 27.69
CA ASP A 902 37.22 -0.82 27.86
C ASP A 902 37.78 0.54 28.34
N GLU A 903 36.96 1.58 28.50
CA GLU A 903 37.34 2.97 28.83
C GLU A 903 38.12 3.68 27.70
N ASP A 904 38.23 3.10 26.51
CA ASP A 904 39.02 3.61 25.40
C ASP A 904 38.18 4.27 24.28
N ILE A 905 37.35 5.23 24.66
CA ILE A 905 36.42 5.99 23.78
C ILE A 905 37.04 6.61 22.50
N TYR A 906 38.38 6.66 22.42
CA TYR A 906 39.12 7.18 21.27
C TYR A 906 39.38 6.12 20.19
N GLN A 907 39.09 4.85 20.44
CA GLN A 907 39.28 3.75 19.48
C GLN A 907 38.13 3.64 18.50
N GLY A 908 36.90 3.99 18.89
CA GLY A 908 35.73 3.94 17.99
C GLY A 908 34.43 4.34 18.70
N ASN A 909 33.31 4.34 17.94
CA ASN A 909 32.00 4.64 18.50
C ASN A 909 31.45 3.49 19.36
N GLU A 910 31.97 2.28 19.17
CA GLU A 910 31.59 1.06 19.87
C GLU A 910 32.37 0.84 21.17
N HIS A 911 33.17 1.83 21.63
CA HIS A 911 33.98 1.77 22.84
C HIS A 911 33.41 2.63 23.96
N THR A 912 33.13 2.03 25.13
CA THR A 912 32.49 2.74 26.23
C THR A 912 33.53 3.46 27.12
N ASN A 913 33.05 4.38 27.96
CA ASN A 913 33.86 5.08 28.98
C ASN A 913 33.94 4.32 30.33
N PHE A 914 33.59 3.02 30.33
CA PHE A 914 33.65 2.15 31.53
C PHE A 914 34.05 0.73 31.14
N LYS A 915 34.45 -0.08 32.15
CA LYS A 915 34.81 -1.50 32.00
C LYS A 915 33.82 -2.38 32.77
N LEU A 916 33.63 -3.62 32.31
CA LEU A 916 32.85 -4.60 33.02
C LEU A 916 33.61 -5.21 34.19
N SER A 917 32.97 -5.34 35.33
CA SER A 917 33.60 -5.93 36.53
C SER A 917 33.56 -7.45 36.49
N ALA A 918 34.73 -8.11 36.53
CA ALA A 918 34.80 -9.56 36.65
C ALA A 918 34.24 -10.10 37.98
N GLU A 919 34.07 -9.28 39.01
CA GLU A 919 33.45 -9.67 40.29
C GLU A 919 31.91 -9.64 40.23
N GLY A 920 31.34 -9.05 39.19
CA GLY A 920 29.91 -8.89 38.94
C GLY A 920 29.39 -7.49 39.26
N GLU A 921 28.40 -7.07 38.48
CA GLU A 921 27.74 -5.77 38.59
C GLU A 921 26.39 -5.78 37.83
N THR A 922 25.79 -4.63 37.62
CA THR A 922 24.57 -4.47 36.84
C THR A 922 24.87 -3.56 35.68
N VAL A 923 24.57 -4.02 34.45
CA VAL A 923 24.60 -3.20 33.24
C VAL A 923 23.21 -2.85 32.85
N VAL A 924 22.98 -1.60 32.43
CA VAL A 924 21.67 -1.06 32.09
C VAL A 924 21.74 -0.35 30.74
N LEU A 925 20.84 -0.69 29.87
CA LEU A 925 20.55 0.01 28.63
C LEU A 925 19.37 0.95 28.89
N THR A 926 19.56 2.25 28.61
CA THR A 926 18.60 3.30 28.93
C THR A 926 18.21 4.04 27.63
N SER A 927 16.93 4.39 27.52
CA SER A 927 16.42 5.15 26.39
C SER A 927 17.02 6.57 26.32
N GLY A 928 16.82 7.25 25.21
CA GLY A 928 17.33 8.61 24.96
C GLY A 928 16.88 9.67 25.98
N ASN A 929 15.83 9.39 26.76
CA ASN A 929 15.40 10.26 27.86
C ASN A 929 16.29 10.16 29.11
N GLY A 930 17.23 9.21 29.16
CA GLY A 930 18.16 9.00 30.26
C GLY A 930 17.53 8.48 31.57
N ILE A 931 16.26 8.02 31.53
CA ILE A 931 15.51 7.60 32.72
C ILE A 931 14.86 6.23 32.51
N THR A 932 14.30 5.98 31.32
CA THR A 932 13.57 4.73 31.02
C THR A 932 14.55 3.60 30.73
N ILE A 933 14.53 2.56 31.53
CA ILE A 933 15.36 1.36 31.34
C ILE A 933 14.72 0.50 30.23
N ILE A 934 15.45 0.28 29.16
CA ILE A 934 15.08 -0.61 28.05
C ILE A 934 15.33 -2.05 28.45
N ASP A 935 16.55 -2.34 28.89
CA ASP A 935 16.94 -3.67 29.37
C ASP A 935 18.02 -3.56 30.43
N SER A 936 18.14 -4.56 31.29
CA SER A 936 19.16 -4.58 32.31
C SER A 936 19.50 -6.00 32.70
N ILE A 937 20.76 -6.20 33.10
CA ILE A 937 21.25 -7.48 33.60
C ILE A 937 22.18 -7.30 34.77
N SER A 938 21.90 -8.02 35.87
CA SER A 938 22.84 -8.18 36.99
C SER A 938 23.51 -9.54 36.89
N TYR A 939 24.83 -9.55 36.92
CA TYR A 939 25.57 -10.79 36.86
C TYR A 939 26.55 -10.88 38.02
N GLY A 940 26.95 -12.09 38.39
CA GLY A 940 27.92 -12.37 39.43
C GLY A 940 29.32 -12.61 38.88
N THR A 941 30.23 -13.09 39.75
CA THR A 941 31.66 -13.35 39.39
C THR A 941 31.81 -14.14 38.10
N GLN A 942 32.57 -13.62 37.17
CA GLN A 942 32.80 -14.17 35.81
C GLN A 942 34.09 -15.01 35.77
N ILE A 943 34.07 -16.02 34.89
CA ILE A 943 35.21 -16.88 34.61
C ILE A 943 35.85 -16.44 33.30
N ALA A 944 37.16 -16.36 33.24
CA ALA A 944 37.90 -15.94 32.05
C ALA A 944 37.47 -16.75 30.80
N ASN A 945 37.20 -16.05 29.73
CA ASN A 945 36.79 -16.61 28.44
C ASN A 945 35.48 -17.44 28.46
N GLN A 946 34.64 -17.20 29.45
CA GLN A 946 33.25 -17.68 29.48
C GLN A 946 32.33 -16.48 29.59
N SER A 947 31.37 -16.41 28.69
CA SER A 947 30.37 -15.33 28.67
C SER A 947 29.17 -15.67 29.57
N PHE A 948 28.42 -14.63 29.91
CA PHE A 948 27.11 -14.72 30.53
C PHE A 948 26.08 -14.13 29.54
N GLY A 949 25.17 -14.96 29.06
CA GLY A 949 24.25 -14.58 28.01
C GLY A 949 22.88 -15.24 28.13
N ARG A 950 21.94 -14.75 27.32
CA ARG A 950 20.62 -15.37 27.18
C ARG A 950 20.80 -16.74 26.55
N ILE A 951 20.16 -17.77 27.09
CA ILE A 951 20.27 -19.16 26.59
C ILE A 951 19.72 -19.27 25.15
N GLN A 952 18.75 -18.46 24.83
CA GLN A 952 18.22 -18.23 23.49
C GLN A 952 18.12 -16.72 23.28
N ASP A 953 18.54 -16.23 22.12
CA ASP A 953 18.60 -14.80 21.83
C ASP A 953 17.28 -14.10 22.15
N GLY A 954 17.36 -12.97 22.83
CA GLY A 954 16.22 -12.15 23.23
C GLY A 954 15.34 -12.71 24.36
N GLU A 955 15.44 -14.00 24.71
CA GLU A 955 14.62 -14.63 25.74
C GLU A 955 15.08 -14.31 27.16
N SER A 956 14.25 -14.53 28.17
CA SER A 956 14.49 -14.10 29.55
C SER A 956 15.48 -14.98 30.36
N GLU A 957 15.80 -16.19 29.90
CA GLU A 957 16.63 -17.15 30.63
C GLU A 957 18.13 -16.95 30.37
N TRP A 958 18.92 -16.71 31.40
CA TRP A 958 20.34 -16.45 31.35
C TRP A 958 21.22 -17.59 31.87
N GLY A 959 22.42 -17.75 31.33
CA GLY A 959 23.34 -18.79 31.75
C GLY A 959 24.79 -18.50 31.34
N ILE A 960 25.73 -19.33 31.82
CA ILE A 960 27.11 -19.31 31.38
C ILE A 960 27.23 -20.02 30.07
N LEU A 961 27.78 -19.32 29.07
CA LEU A 961 27.88 -19.79 27.70
C LEU A 961 29.33 -19.91 27.24
N HIS A 962 29.54 -20.58 26.11
CA HIS A 962 30.73 -20.38 25.31
C HIS A 962 30.54 -19.07 24.53
N PRO A 963 31.45 -18.12 24.60
CA PRO A 963 31.27 -16.81 23.97
C PRO A 963 30.96 -16.91 22.47
N THR A 964 29.93 -16.16 22.04
CA THR A 964 29.42 -16.13 20.64
C THR A 964 29.37 -14.71 20.08
N PRO A 965 30.45 -13.90 20.14
CA PRO A 965 30.45 -12.48 19.80
C PRO A 965 29.92 -12.25 18.35
N ALA A 966 28.88 -11.48 18.22
CA ALA A 966 28.14 -11.18 16.99
C ALA A 966 27.46 -12.41 16.32
N TYR A 967 27.07 -13.40 17.10
CA TYR A 967 26.35 -14.59 16.64
C TYR A 967 25.34 -15.08 17.69
N SER A 968 24.36 -15.87 17.21
CA SER A 968 23.31 -16.46 18.05
C SER A 968 23.86 -17.33 19.22
N ASN A 969 23.28 -17.14 20.38
CA ASN A 969 23.56 -17.89 21.62
C ASN A 969 23.03 -19.33 21.60
N ILE A 970 22.33 -19.79 20.56
CA ILE A 970 21.73 -21.13 20.52
C ILE A 970 22.82 -22.20 20.61
N GLN A 971 22.99 -22.80 21.79
CA GLN A 971 23.75 -24.00 21.93
C GLN A 971 22.97 -25.18 21.34
N LEU A 972 23.44 -25.70 20.20
CA LEU A 972 23.00 -27.02 19.72
C LEU A 972 23.24 -28.02 20.83
N SER A 973 22.15 -28.55 21.40
CA SER A 973 22.20 -29.62 22.40
C SER A 973 23.16 -30.69 21.93
N THR A 974 24.15 -31.04 22.76
CA THR A 974 25.18 -32.04 22.47
C THR A 974 24.58 -33.39 22.13
N VAL A 975 24.31 -33.59 20.86
CA VAL A 975 24.39 -34.92 20.24
C VAL A 975 25.77 -34.96 19.59
N THR A 976 26.66 -35.70 20.19
CA THR A 976 28.00 -36.00 19.67
C THR A 976 27.91 -36.54 18.24
N ASN A 977 28.02 -35.68 17.27
CA ASN A 977 28.48 -35.97 15.92
C ASN A 977 29.12 -34.70 15.41
N GLU A 978 30.44 -34.72 15.30
CA GLU A 978 31.20 -33.69 14.59
C GLU A 978 30.57 -33.48 13.20
N ILE A 979 29.84 -32.42 12.99
CA ILE A 979 29.43 -32.01 11.64
C ILE A 979 30.62 -31.24 11.08
N ILE A 980 31.55 -31.96 10.50
CA ILE A 980 32.57 -31.38 9.62
C ILE A 980 31.80 -30.80 8.43
N PRO A 981 31.91 -29.52 8.12
CA PRO A 981 31.27 -28.93 6.95
C PRO A 981 31.70 -29.68 5.72
N LYS A 982 30.77 -30.24 4.94
CA LYS A 982 31.06 -31.05 3.78
C LYS A 982 31.43 -30.26 2.53
N ASN A 983 31.32 -28.93 2.59
CA ASN A 983 31.57 -28.04 1.45
C ASN A 983 32.32 -26.79 1.91
N PHE A 984 33.18 -26.27 1.02
CA PHE A 984 33.78 -24.95 1.20
C PHE A 984 32.71 -23.88 0.90
N HIS A 985 32.56 -22.93 1.80
CA HIS A 985 31.72 -21.75 1.58
C HIS A 985 32.58 -20.50 1.71
N LEU A 986 32.52 -19.63 0.74
CA LEU A 986 33.13 -18.30 0.76
C LEU A 986 31.99 -17.28 0.71
N PHE A 987 31.82 -16.52 1.76
CA PHE A 987 30.83 -15.47 1.82
C PHE A 987 31.31 -14.21 1.11
N GLN A 988 30.40 -13.42 0.60
CA GLN A 988 30.72 -12.13 0.00
C GLN A 988 31.39 -11.23 1.05
N ASN A 989 32.40 -10.52 0.63
CA ASN A 989 33.11 -9.61 1.52
C ASN A 989 32.23 -8.39 1.84
N PHE A 990 32.27 -7.97 3.09
CA PHE A 990 31.57 -6.75 3.52
C PHE A 990 32.58 -5.75 4.11
N PRO A 991 32.44 -4.42 3.82
CA PRO A 991 31.59 -3.84 2.79
C PRO A 991 32.04 -4.16 1.38
N ASN A 992 31.13 -4.20 0.40
CA ASN A 992 31.43 -4.41 -1.02
C ASN A 992 30.72 -3.37 -1.89
N PRO A 993 31.45 -2.45 -2.61
CA PRO A 993 32.91 -2.39 -2.71
C PRO A 993 33.57 -1.91 -1.41
N PHE A 994 34.69 -2.57 -1.05
CA PHE A 994 35.42 -2.26 0.17
C PHE A 994 36.21 -0.93 0.08
N ASN A 995 36.31 -0.20 1.22
CA ASN A 995 37.11 1.02 1.35
C ASN A 995 37.42 1.31 2.82
N PRO A 996 38.66 1.28 3.29
CA PRO A 996 39.87 0.69 2.74
C PRO A 996 40.08 -0.80 3.12
N GLN A 997 39.26 -1.39 3.99
CA GLN A 997 39.35 -2.78 4.44
C GLN A 997 38.03 -3.52 4.22
N THR A 998 38.08 -4.84 4.11
CA THR A 998 36.92 -5.71 3.97
C THR A 998 37.16 -7.02 4.74
N VAL A 999 36.09 -7.57 5.29
CA VAL A 999 36.10 -8.87 5.94
C VAL A 999 35.72 -9.95 4.94
N ILE A 1000 36.50 -11.00 4.84
CA ILE A 1000 36.18 -12.19 4.02
C ILE A 1000 35.94 -13.35 4.97
N ARG A 1001 34.72 -13.84 5.03
CA ARG A 1001 34.34 -15.00 5.83
C ARG A 1001 34.35 -16.27 4.98
N TYR A 1002 34.78 -17.39 5.55
CA TYR A 1002 34.76 -18.68 4.87
C TYR A 1002 34.68 -19.83 5.89
N ASN A 1003 34.01 -20.92 5.48
CA ASN A 1003 34.01 -22.16 6.22
C ASN A 1003 34.95 -23.15 5.57
N ILE A 1004 35.76 -23.84 6.37
CA ILE A 1004 36.66 -24.90 5.94
C ILE A 1004 36.12 -26.25 6.45
N PRO A 1005 36.04 -27.30 5.60
CA PRO A 1005 35.63 -28.63 6.04
C PRO A 1005 36.51 -29.22 7.13
#